data_295f275fbb9adc61be97958023467969
#
_entry.id   295f275fbb9adc61be97958023467969
#
_cell.length_a   1.000
_cell.length_b   1.000
_cell.length_c   1.000
_cell.angle_alpha   90.00
_cell.angle_beta   90.00
_cell.angle_gamma   90.00
#
_symmetry.space_group_name_H-M   'P 1'
#
loop_
_entity.id
_entity.type
_entity.pdbx_description
1 polymer ?
#
loop_
_entity_poly.entity_id
_entity_poly.type
_entity_poly.pdbx_seq_one_letter_code
_entity_poly.pdbx_strand_id
1 'polypeptide(L)'
;MDGSLFRPILAPMRLSNMNTPRHRRQGRGLHRAAAIGSLLVLGQSAYAETKAAAAEEGVQEMPERVMTIRSRSLRAETVSSATLTNMKTEEVPQTVNVITRDLMDSKGSDSLVEALRMDSSVNTGGDMLLSRTADQYTIRGFAGSDVQIGNMPLPRGMGYGMDTSLIENIEIVKGPIGSISGGQTSTLGAYGAGGSINLILKEPDFLERTELTAYARLSHHGQKYRATIDDTRYRGDETNGFALRTVVAAEYERPFWLSNGANGGQKYTVSPIFRWQHDSRTKTVLTTSFQYQNSPTTMGIPVLGGHFVGPYDAWYGSPSGRLNSKSLLAMLDFERKLEKIWTIRIGGGIGYSDVDYNVWGISSSAGRGTSTADYYNQMIASGKAKYEAAWSDEWNINWNFYSNALAEFKTGQVKHEALMGVSYTGSSTYGDGSSLVTNATANTNGYFSLYNPPPFFPAGRDYSGANATDTVVQRAGFLLQDVLSYGQWRFLAGVRGDAHFSLDNNYAFAWSPRFGITRMFGERIALFANAARTSAPNFGYLDENGKELTDSWRTDQMEFGFRVSPVDKVWFSASWFDIIQNNTPVAIDGYTNRYYSDGSKRAEGVELSLNGEITKNWSSYLSYTYTRTKNRTTGEVYPTIAPNALALWQKYRIDGGLLNGTVLGLGYRCKDSYYATFRGAKIADNYTIPSYSVFDFTVEIPLPESKWLKDATLRLAVYNIFDKKYVQSTRHAVQCTVGEPRTFEVGLKTTF
;
A
#
# COMPACT_ATOMS: atom_id res chain seq x y z
N MET A 1 16.16 16.17 -37.54
CA MET A 1 15.32 14.97 -37.70
C MET A 1 13.98 15.31 -37.08
N ASP A 2 12.99 15.32 -37.91
CA ASP A 2 11.68 15.97 -37.70
C ASP A 2 10.82 15.18 -36.73
N GLY A 3 10.37 15.82 -35.62
CA GLY A 3 9.66 15.19 -34.50
C GLY A 3 8.16 15.00 -34.68
N SER A 4 7.68 14.61 -35.90
CA SER A 4 6.25 14.59 -36.21
C SER A 4 5.53 13.22 -36.06
N LEU A 5 6.16 12.20 -35.45
CA LEU A 5 5.63 10.83 -35.43
C LEU A 5 4.85 10.40 -34.18
N PHE A 6 4.75 11.21 -33.15
CA PHE A 6 3.93 10.89 -31.96
C PHE A 6 2.97 12.04 -31.60
N ARG A 7 1.90 12.17 -32.37
CA ARG A 7 0.71 12.86 -31.85
C ARG A 7 -0.10 11.87 -31.02
N PRO A 8 -0.55 12.25 -29.80
CA PRO A 8 -1.38 11.37 -28.99
C PRO A 8 -2.69 11.08 -29.69
N ILE A 9 -3.02 9.80 -29.78
CA ILE A 9 -4.22 9.27 -30.47
C ILE A 9 -5.53 9.61 -29.74
N LEU A 10 -5.48 10.20 -28.56
CA LEU A 10 -6.67 10.65 -27.82
C LEU A 10 -6.54 12.12 -27.49
N ALA A 11 -7.19 12.97 -28.28
CA ALA A 11 -7.43 14.34 -27.88
C ALA A 11 -8.34 14.34 -26.65
N PRO A 12 -8.09 15.18 -25.61
CA PRO A 12 -9.00 15.31 -24.51
C PRO A 12 -10.34 15.84 -25.01
N MET A 13 -11.45 15.13 -24.74
CA MET A 13 -12.78 15.68 -24.92
C MET A 13 -12.89 16.90 -24.02
N ARG A 14 -12.69 18.08 -24.59
CA ARG A 14 -13.04 19.34 -23.92
C ARG A 14 -14.58 19.38 -23.83
N LEU A 15 -15.10 19.14 -22.65
CA LEU A 15 -16.45 19.57 -22.31
C LEU A 15 -16.39 21.07 -22.11
N SER A 16 -16.76 21.80 -23.17
CA SER A 16 -16.89 23.26 -23.16
C SER A 16 -17.88 23.71 -22.09
N ASN A 17 -17.48 24.78 -21.39
CA ASN A 17 -18.22 25.65 -20.53
C ASN A 17 -19.75 25.52 -20.60
N MET A 18 -20.35 24.94 -19.57
CA MET A 18 -21.75 25.22 -19.25
C MET A 18 -21.79 25.91 -17.88
N ASN A 19 -21.87 27.21 -17.91
CA ASN A 19 -22.37 27.98 -16.80
C ASN A 19 -23.81 27.56 -16.52
N THR A 20 -24.07 26.93 -15.39
CA THR A 20 -25.41 26.69 -14.87
C THR A 20 -25.46 27.01 -13.38
N PRO A 21 -26.55 27.69 -12.94
CA PRO A 21 -26.66 28.17 -11.58
C PRO A 21 -26.91 27.03 -10.57
N ARG A 22 -26.40 27.25 -9.36
CA ARG A 22 -26.55 26.40 -8.19
C ARG A 22 -28.01 26.07 -7.90
N HIS A 23 -28.42 24.81 -8.14
CA HIS A 23 -29.59 24.22 -7.49
C HIS A 23 -29.30 22.77 -7.08
N ARG A 24 -29.72 22.48 -5.86
CA ARG A 24 -29.71 21.15 -5.20
C ARG A 24 -29.82 19.98 -6.19
N ARG A 25 -28.81 19.13 -6.27
CA ARG A 25 -28.87 17.83 -6.95
C ARG A 25 -29.09 16.70 -5.95
N GLN A 26 -30.34 16.38 -5.67
CA GLN A 26 -30.72 15.01 -5.38
C GLN A 26 -30.99 14.31 -6.72
N GLY A 27 -30.34 13.15 -6.95
CA GLY A 27 -30.77 12.17 -7.93
C GLY A 27 -30.25 12.30 -9.36
N ARG A 28 -28.93 12.18 -9.60
CA ARG A 28 -28.37 11.94 -10.95
C ARG A 28 -27.18 10.96 -10.97
N GLY A 29 -27.18 9.95 -10.10
CA GLY A 29 -26.12 8.92 -10.06
C GLY A 29 -26.25 7.78 -11.08
N LEU A 30 -27.39 7.65 -11.75
CA LEU A 30 -27.68 6.42 -12.55
C LEU A 30 -27.47 6.53 -14.06
N HIS A 31 -27.28 7.71 -14.64
CA HIS A 31 -27.20 7.83 -16.11
C HIS A 31 -25.78 7.88 -16.69
N ARG A 32 -24.72 7.91 -15.86
CA ARG A 32 -23.32 7.90 -16.34
C ARG A 32 -22.62 6.54 -16.30
N ALA A 33 -23.22 5.54 -15.65
CA ALA A 33 -22.71 4.17 -15.63
C ALA A 33 -22.94 3.40 -16.96
N ALA A 34 -23.78 3.88 -17.85
CA ALA A 34 -24.11 3.20 -19.11
C ALA A 34 -23.04 3.31 -20.21
N ALA A 35 -22.06 4.19 -20.07
CA ALA A 35 -21.00 4.37 -21.07
C ALA A 35 -19.84 3.36 -20.94
N ILE A 36 -19.77 2.60 -19.85
CA ILE A 36 -18.68 1.63 -19.58
C ILE A 36 -19.03 0.23 -20.14
N GLY A 37 -20.31 -0.05 -20.44
CA GLY A 37 -20.77 -1.34 -20.96
C GLY A 37 -20.44 -1.64 -22.43
N SER A 38 -19.99 -0.66 -23.21
CA SER A 38 -19.84 -0.81 -24.66
C SER A 38 -18.46 -1.30 -25.13
N LEU A 39 -17.51 -1.49 -24.26
CA LEU A 39 -16.14 -1.94 -24.61
C LEU A 39 -15.92 -3.46 -24.52
N LEU A 40 -16.93 -4.23 -24.13
CA LEU A 40 -16.82 -5.67 -23.89
C LEU A 40 -17.30 -6.56 -25.08
N VAL A 41 -17.67 -6.00 -26.24
CA VAL A 41 -18.34 -6.77 -27.33
C VAL A 41 -17.46 -6.98 -28.57
N LEU A 42 -16.21 -6.57 -28.63
CA LEU A 42 -15.38 -6.68 -29.84
C LEU A 42 -14.38 -7.86 -29.85
N GLY A 43 -14.60 -8.90 -29.06
CA GLY A 43 -13.70 -10.07 -28.95
C GLY A 43 -14.18 -11.38 -29.59
N GLN A 44 -15.27 -11.43 -30.34
CA GLN A 44 -15.82 -12.70 -30.84
C GLN A 44 -15.88 -12.84 -32.37
N SER A 45 -14.75 -12.70 -33.05
CA SER A 45 -14.71 -13.22 -34.44
C SER A 45 -13.28 -13.42 -34.91
N ALA A 46 -12.67 -14.53 -34.55
CA ALA A 46 -11.59 -15.21 -35.29
C ALA A 46 -11.28 -16.56 -34.63
N TYR A 47 -12.11 -17.55 -34.83
CA TYR A 47 -11.73 -18.93 -34.55
C TYR A 47 -12.23 -19.82 -35.72
N ALA A 48 -11.34 -20.18 -36.59
CA ALA A 48 -11.53 -21.27 -37.54
C ALA A 48 -10.26 -22.11 -37.64
N GLU A 49 -10.40 -23.30 -37.13
CA GLU A 49 -9.71 -24.56 -37.41
C GLU A 49 -8.31 -24.59 -38.05
N THR A 50 -7.38 -25.24 -37.37
CA THR A 50 -6.49 -26.23 -37.99
C THR A 50 -6.11 -27.30 -36.95
N LYS A 51 -6.65 -28.51 -37.19
CA LYS A 51 -6.16 -29.75 -36.57
C LYS A 51 -4.95 -30.24 -37.37
N ALA A 52 -3.82 -30.43 -36.70
CA ALA A 52 -2.78 -31.34 -37.18
C ALA A 52 -2.10 -31.99 -35.95
N ALA A 53 -2.09 -33.32 -35.99
CA ALA A 53 -1.50 -34.20 -35.02
C ALA A 53 0.04 -34.08 -35.02
N ALA A 54 0.66 -34.07 -33.85
CA ALA A 54 2.09 -34.34 -33.71
C ALA A 54 2.35 -35.12 -32.42
N ALA A 55 3.24 -36.07 -32.55
CA ALA A 55 3.58 -37.16 -31.69
C ALA A 55 4.22 -36.72 -30.34
N GLU A 56 4.04 -37.60 -29.35
CA GLU A 56 4.65 -37.58 -28.04
C GLU A 56 6.18 -37.71 -28.14
N GLU A 57 6.91 -36.73 -27.66
CA GLU A 57 8.27 -36.90 -27.13
C GLU A 57 8.42 -36.10 -25.83
N GLY A 58 8.98 -36.79 -24.81
CA GLY A 58 9.06 -36.43 -23.42
C GLY A 58 9.28 -34.94 -23.10
N VAL A 59 8.24 -34.30 -22.66
CA VAL A 59 8.28 -32.97 -22.08
C VAL A 59 8.81 -33.12 -20.66
N GLN A 60 10.03 -32.65 -20.42
CA GLN A 60 10.51 -32.39 -19.06
C GLN A 60 9.60 -31.28 -18.53
N GLU A 61 8.72 -31.63 -17.60
CA GLU A 61 7.83 -30.67 -16.94
C GLU A 61 8.70 -29.59 -16.29
N MET A 62 8.64 -28.39 -16.85
CA MET A 62 9.15 -27.21 -16.13
C MET A 62 8.28 -27.01 -14.89
N PRO A 63 8.86 -26.59 -13.76
CA PRO A 63 8.07 -26.39 -12.55
C PRO A 63 6.91 -25.45 -12.89
N GLU A 64 5.74 -26.00 -12.84
CA GLU A 64 4.48 -25.29 -12.94
C GLU A 64 4.55 -24.08 -12.01
N ARG A 65 4.07 -22.93 -12.50
CA ARG A 65 3.84 -21.79 -11.62
C ARG A 65 3.04 -22.34 -10.45
N VAL A 66 3.70 -22.54 -9.30
CA VAL A 66 3.07 -23.09 -8.11
C VAL A 66 1.84 -22.24 -7.88
N MET A 67 0.69 -22.77 -8.25
CA MET A 67 -0.56 -22.18 -7.86
C MET A 67 -0.49 -21.99 -6.36
N THR A 68 -0.82 -20.82 -5.91
CA THR A 68 -0.71 -20.42 -4.52
C THR A 68 -1.58 -21.34 -3.68
N ILE A 69 -1.07 -22.55 -3.43
CA ILE A 69 -1.55 -23.36 -2.32
C ILE A 69 -1.42 -22.42 -1.13
N ARG A 70 -2.50 -22.14 -0.44
CA ARG A 70 -2.50 -21.26 0.74
C ARG A 70 -1.25 -21.56 1.54
N SER A 71 -0.29 -20.65 1.49
CA SER A 71 0.93 -20.79 2.25
C SER A 71 0.53 -20.76 3.73
N ARG A 72 0.47 -21.94 4.35
CA ARG A 72 0.34 -22.04 5.81
C ARG A 72 1.65 -21.72 6.50
N SER A 73 2.55 -21.09 5.80
CA SER A 73 3.89 -20.72 6.24
C SER A 73 3.99 -19.19 6.42
N LEU A 74 4.72 -18.79 7.44
CA LEU A 74 5.11 -17.38 7.62
C LEU A 74 6.16 -16.93 6.58
N ARG A 75 6.56 -17.79 5.64
CA ARG A 75 7.53 -17.53 4.57
C ARG A 75 6.91 -17.76 3.20
N ALA A 76 7.17 -16.86 2.26
CA ALA A 76 6.94 -17.08 0.84
C ALA A 76 8.21 -17.70 0.19
N GLU A 77 8.04 -18.78 -0.56
CA GLU A 77 9.14 -19.44 -1.27
C GLU A 77 9.57 -18.68 -2.52
N THR A 78 8.61 -18.04 -3.18
CA THR A 78 8.84 -17.28 -4.42
C THR A 78 8.22 -15.91 -4.32
N VAL A 79 8.77 -14.97 -5.07
CA VAL A 79 8.26 -13.60 -5.24
C VAL A 79 8.25 -13.23 -6.71
N SER A 80 7.33 -12.37 -7.09
CA SER A 80 7.18 -11.92 -8.48
C SER A 80 7.40 -10.42 -8.66
N SER A 81 7.18 -9.62 -7.62
CA SER A 81 7.19 -8.15 -7.73
C SER A 81 8.57 -7.56 -8.00
N ALA A 82 9.63 -8.27 -7.61
CA ALA A 82 11.00 -7.77 -7.81
C ALA A 82 11.53 -7.96 -9.22
N THR A 83 11.00 -8.90 -9.99
CA THR A 83 11.54 -9.26 -11.31
C THR A 83 10.47 -9.39 -12.40
N LEU A 84 9.18 -9.31 -12.05
CA LEU A 84 8.04 -9.64 -12.91
C LEU A 84 8.08 -11.09 -13.45
N THR A 85 9.00 -11.90 -12.91
CA THR A 85 9.11 -13.33 -13.11
C THR A 85 9.02 -14.00 -11.75
N ASN A 86 8.63 -15.26 -11.72
CA ASN A 86 8.51 -15.99 -10.46
C ASN A 86 9.90 -16.52 -10.04
N MET A 87 10.53 -15.86 -9.08
CA MET A 87 11.88 -16.18 -8.64
C MET A 87 11.90 -16.60 -7.18
N LYS A 88 12.75 -17.58 -6.82
CA LYS A 88 12.94 -17.98 -5.43
C LYS A 88 13.40 -16.79 -4.59
N THR A 89 12.79 -16.59 -3.43
CA THR A 89 13.06 -15.43 -2.57
C THR A 89 14.54 -15.30 -2.20
N GLU A 90 15.24 -16.41 -2.00
CA GLU A 90 16.68 -16.44 -1.70
C GLU A 90 17.58 -16.06 -2.88
N GLU A 91 17.12 -16.23 -4.10
CA GLU A 91 17.89 -15.94 -5.32
C GLU A 91 17.76 -14.49 -5.81
N VAL A 92 16.73 -13.77 -5.35
CA VAL A 92 16.49 -12.37 -5.76
C VAL A 92 17.64 -11.46 -5.32
N PRO A 93 18.29 -10.69 -6.22
CA PRO A 93 19.40 -9.83 -5.85
C PRO A 93 18.96 -8.49 -5.24
N GLN A 94 17.96 -8.51 -4.37
CA GLN A 94 17.37 -7.32 -3.73
C GLN A 94 16.59 -7.77 -2.49
N THR A 95 16.48 -6.92 -1.48
CA THR A 95 15.63 -7.21 -0.33
C THR A 95 14.15 -7.12 -0.71
N VAL A 96 13.43 -8.23 -0.47
CA VAL A 96 11.99 -8.30 -0.58
C VAL A 96 11.45 -8.94 0.70
N ASN A 97 10.53 -8.27 1.37
CA ASN A 97 9.81 -8.84 2.49
C ASN A 97 8.40 -9.24 2.03
N VAL A 98 7.93 -10.39 2.51
CA VAL A 98 6.59 -10.88 2.20
C VAL A 98 5.79 -11.06 3.48
N ILE A 99 4.62 -10.43 3.52
CA ILE A 99 3.62 -10.66 4.55
C ILE A 99 2.62 -11.65 3.96
N THR A 100 2.71 -12.90 4.40
CA THR A 100 1.87 -13.99 3.87
C THR A 100 0.46 -13.97 4.44
N ARG A 101 -0.47 -14.65 3.77
CA ARG A 101 -1.84 -14.84 4.28
C ARG A 101 -1.83 -15.45 5.70
N ASP A 102 -0.99 -16.45 5.94
CA ASP A 102 -0.89 -17.10 7.25
C ASP A 102 -0.42 -16.13 8.36
N LEU A 103 0.51 -15.22 8.04
CA LEU A 103 0.92 -14.18 8.99
C LEU A 103 -0.24 -13.21 9.28
N MET A 104 -0.94 -12.75 8.23
CA MET A 104 -2.09 -11.86 8.38
C MET A 104 -3.22 -12.51 9.20
N ASP A 105 -3.55 -13.76 8.90
CA ASP A 105 -4.60 -14.52 9.61
C ASP A 105 -4.20 -14.78 11.07
N SER A 106 -2.99 -15.27 11.32
CA SER A 106 -2.54 -15.62 12.67
C SER A 106 -2.43 -14.41 13.59
N LYS A 107 -2.07 -13.24 13.03
CA LYS A 107 -2.07 -11.97 13.77
C LYS A 107 -3.49 -11.37 13.89
N GLY A 108 -4.39 -11.69 12.97
CA GLY A 108 -5.71 -11.08 12.86
C GLY A 108 -5.69 -9.69 12.21
N SER A 109 -4.79 -9.48 11.24
CA SER A 109 -4.72 -8.22 10.50
C SER A 109 -5.89 -8.10 9.53
N ASP A 110 -6.81 -7.19 9.78
CA ASP A 110 -8.02 -6.97 8.97
C ASP A 110 -7.91 -5.74 8.05
N SER A 111 -6.88 -4.93 8.24
CA SER A 111 -6.59 -3.79 7.38
C SER A 111 -5.17 -3.87 6.82
N LEU A 112 -4.96 -3.25 5.65
CA LEU A 112 -3.65 -3.17 5.02
C LEU A 112 -2.63 -2.49 5.94
N VAL A 113 -3.02 -1.43 6.64
CA VAL A 113 -2.18 -0.70 7.60
C VAL A 113 -1.69 -1.63 8.72
N GLU A 114 -2.58 -2.45 9.30
CA GLU A 114 -2.18 -3.42 10.33
C GLU A 114 -1.24 -4.49 9.81
N ALA A 115 -1.48 -5.00 8.62
CA ALA A 115 -0.59 -5.97 8.00
C ALA A 115 0.80 -5.35 7.77
N LEU A 116 0.88 -4.16 7.21
CA LEU A 116 2.14 -3.47 6.91
C LEU A 116 2.98 -3.13 8.14
N ARG A 117 2.37 -3.02 9.33
CA ARG A 117 3.12 -2.83 10.59
C ARG A 117 3.99 -4.03 10.97
N MET A 118 3.85 -5.16 10.30
CA MET A 118 4.77 -6.30 10.45
C MET A 118 6.09 -6.07 9.73
N ASP A 119 6.19 -5.13 8.80
CA ASP A 119 7.47 -4.73 8.21
C ASP A 119 8.00 -3.47 8.91
N SER A 120 9.12 -3.63 9.62
CA SER A 120 9.73 -2.56 10.43
C SER A 120 10.24 -1.37 9.62
N SER A 121 10.56 -1.55 8.32
CA SER A 121 11.00 -0.48 7.43
C SER A 121 9.85 0.34 6.86
N VAL A 122 8.62 -0.18 6.95
CA VAL A 122 7.42 0.52 6.51
C VAL A 122 6.89 1.38 7.65
N ASN A 123 6.88 2.67 7.43
CA ASN A 123 6.20 3.57 8.33
C ASN A 123 4.87 3.99 7.69
N THR A 124 3.78 3.64 8.34
CA THR A 124 2.44 4.09 7.97
C THR A 124 2.31 5.53 8.45
N GLY A 125 2.77 6.47 7.63
CA GLY A 125 2.77 7.89 7.98
C GLY A 125 1.37 8.46 7.98
N GLY A 126 0.99 9.07 9.08
CA GLY A 126 -0.26 9.77 9.30
C GLY A 126 -1.45 8.97 8.81
N ASP A 127 -2.16 8.35 9.71
CA ASP A 127 -3.35 7.57 9.38
C ASP A 127 -4.17 8.24 8.28
N MET A 128 -4.68 7.44 7.39
CA MET A 128 -5.45 7.74 6.18
C MET A 128 -6.48 8.86 6.35
N LEU A 129 -6.97 9.05 7.55
CA LEU A 129 -7.98 10.05 7.90
C LEU A 129 -7.46 11.48 7.97
N LEU A 130 -6.14 11.68 7.93
CA LEU A 130 -5.48 12.98 7.99
C LEU A 130 -4.96 13.48 6.64
N SER A 131 -4.90 12.62 5.64
CA SER A 131 -4.34 12.97 4.34
C SER A 131 -5.41 12.92 3.26
N ARG A 132 -5.56 14.00 2.50
CA ARG A 132 -6.33 14.03 1.25
C ARG A 132 -5.82 13.05 0.21
N THR A 133 -4.61 12.59 0.42
CA THR A 133 -3.86 11.76 -0.49
C THR A 133 -3.73 10.42 0.15
N ALA A 134 -4.20 9.42 -0.55
CA ALA A 134 -4.08 8.01 -0.22
C ALA A 134 -2.78 7.70 0.52
N ASP A 135 -2.85 6.76 1.40
CA ASP A 135 -1.80 6.00 2.05
C ASP A 135 -0.36 6.47 1.79
N GLN A 136 0.08 7.45 2.55
CA GLN A 136 1.49 7.84 2.52
C GLN A 136 2.29 6.85 3.35
N TYR A 137 2.65 5.74 2.74
CA TYR A 137 3.64 4.86 3.32
C TYR A 137 5.05 5.40 3.05
N THR A 138 5.92 5.31 4.03
CA THR A 138 7.34 5.49 3.80
C THR A 138 8.05 4.15 3.94
N ILE A 139 8.97 3.88 3.05
CA ILE A 139 9.86 2.73 3.12
C ILE A 139 11.28 3.25 3.18
N ARG A 140 12.10 2.78 4.14
CA ARG A 140 13.48 3.24 4.33
C ARG A 140 13.60 4.77 4.45
N GLY A 141 12.57 5.41 5.02
CA GLY A 141 12.54 6.87 5.23
C GLY A 141 12.18 7.71 4.01
N PHE A 142 11.84 7.15 2.85
CA PHE A 142 11.32 7.87 1.71
C PHE A 142 9.80 7.76 1.63
N ALA A 143 9.14 8.91 1.46
CA ALA A 143 7.70 8.97 1.28
C ALA A 143 7.29 8.42 -0.10
N GLY A 144 6.07 7.94 -0.19
CA GLY A 144 5.40 7.71 -1.46
C GLY A 144 5.77 6.41 -2.16
N SER A 145 5.77 5.31 -1.46
CA SER A 145 5.57 4.05 -2.16
C SER A 145 4.09 3.93 -2.49
N ASP A 146 3.75 3.81 -3.77
CA ASP A 146 2.40 3.46 -4.13
C ASP A 146 2.12 2.01 -3.77
N VAL A 147 0.92 1.79 -3.27
CA VAL A 147 0.36 0.45 -3.19
C VAL A 147 -0.12 0.06 -4.57
N GLN A 148 0.29 -1.11 -5.03
CA GLN A 148 -0.01 -1.62 -6.36
C GLN A 148 -0.71 -2.97 -6.28
N ILE A 149 -1.51 -3.27 -7.29
CA ILE A 149 -1.97 -4.63 -7.58
C ILE A 149 -1.38 -5.00 -8.94
N GLY A 150 -0.47 -5.97 -8.96
CA GLY A 150 0.35 -6.20 -10.15
C GLY A 150 1.19 -4.94 -10.45
N ASN A 151 0.97 -4.33 -11.61
CA ASN A 151 1.63 -3.08 -12.00
C ASN A 151 0.68 -1.87 -11.99
N MET A 152 -0.52 -2.02 -11.45
CA MET A 152 -1.52 -0.96 -11.40
C MET A 152 -1.50 -0.28 -10.04
N PRO A 153 -1.23 1.02 -9.96
CA PRO A 153 -1.42 1.78 -8.74
C PRO A 153 -2.87 1.73 -8.28
N LEU A 154 -3.09 1.58 -6.98
CA LEU A 154 -4.44 1.66 -6.42
C LEU A 154 -5.02 3.06 -6.62
N PRO A 155 -6.31 3.16 -6.98
CA PRO A 155 -7.02 4.43 -6.96
C PRO A 155 -6.96 5.08 -5.59
N ARG A 156 -6.85 6.40 -5.55
CA ARG A 156 -6.73 7.18 -4.30
C ARG A 156 -7.76 6.79 -3.24
N GLY A 157 -9.01 6.56 -3.63
CA GLY A 157 -10.05 6.18 -2.67
C GLY A 157 -9.99 4.73 -2.21
N MET A 158 -9.39 3.82 -2.98
CA MET A 158 -9.23 2.41 -2.60
C MET A 158 -8.09 2.19 -1.62
N GLY A 159 -7.07 3.02 -1.64
CA GLY A 159 -5.97 2.98 -0.68
C GLY A 159 -6.47 3.13 0.76
N TYR A 160 -7.58 3.81 0.99
CA TYR A 160 -8.18 3.97 2.33
C TYR A 160 -8.69 2.68 2.97
N GLY A 161 -8.57 1.56 2.31
CA GLY A 161 -9.03 0.36 2.96
C GLY A 161 -9.21 -0.82 2.05
N MET A 162 -8.21 -1.11 1.20
CA MET A 162 -8.20 -2.41 0.54
C MET A 162 -8.41 -3.48 1.60
N ASP A 163 -9.45 -4.28 1.40
CA ASP A 163 -9.82 -5.32 2.35
C ASP A 163 -8.82 -6.47 2.30
N THR A 164 -8.21 -6.78 3.44
CA THR A 164 -7.21 -7.85 3.51
C THR A 164 -7.75 -9.23 3.18
N SER A 165 -9.08 -9.42 3.24
CA SER A 165 -9.70 -10.67 2.83
C SER A 165 -9.49 -11.00 1.35
N LEU A 166 -9.19 -10.01 0.50
CA LEU A 166 -8.89 -10.18 -0.91
C LEU A 166 -7.42 -10.52 -1.18
N ILE A 167 -6.54 -10.30 -0.20
CA ILE A 167 -5.09 -10.35 -0.36
C ILE A 167 -4.58 -11.73 0.02
N GLU A 168 -3.78 -12.34 -0.84
CA GLU A 168 -3.06 -13.59 -0.55
C GLU A 168 -1.70 -13.30 0.08
N ASN A 169 -0.92 -12.40 -0.51
CA ASN A 169 0.37 -11.96 -0.01
C ASN A 169 0.56 -10.47 -0.24
N ILE A 170 1.37 -9.83 0.60
CA ILE A 170 1.86 -8.48 0.39
C ILE A 170 3.37 -8.59 0.15
N GLU A 171 3.83 -8.26 -1.05
CA GLU A 171 5.25 -8.23 -1.39
C GLU A 171 5.76 -6.80 -1.29
N ILE A 172 6.76 -6.57 -0.42
CA ILE A 172 7.35 -5.26 -0.18
C ILE A 172 8.76 -5.28 -0.76
N VAL A 173 8.91 -4.69 -1.94
CA VAL A 173 10.20 -4.56 -2.63
C VAL A 173 10.89 -3.31 -2.11
N LYS A 174 12.10 -3.45 -1.57
CA LYS A 174 12.86 -2.37 -0.94
C LYS A 174 13.74 -1.64 -1.95
N GLY A 175 13.80 -0.30 -1.82
CA GLY A 175 14.61 0.54 -2.68
C GLY A 175 13.95 0.92 -4.01
N PRO A 176 14.66 1.68 -4.89
CA PRO A 176 14.11 2.20 -6.13
C PRO A 176 13.60 1.10 -7.07
N ILE A 177 12.34 1.17 -7.45
CA ILE A 177 11.67 0.19 -8.31
C ILE A 177 11.34 0.72 -9.71
N GLY A 178 11.86 1.89 -10.06
CA GLY A 178 11.58 2.53 -11.34
C GLY A 178 11.84 1.65 -12.55
N SER A 179 12.80 0.73 -12.46
CA SER A 179 13.10 -0.24 -13.50
C SER A 179 12.02 -1.31 -13.70
N ILE A 180 11.05 -1.43 -12.80
CA ILE A 180 9.95 -2.41 -12.87
C ILE A 180 8.65 -1.69 -13.19
N SER A 181 8.23 -0.81 -12.30
CA SER A 181 6.95 -0.11 -12.37
C SER A 181 7.04 1.32 -12.90
N GLY A 182 8.25 1.81 -13.17
CA GLY A 182 8.53 3.20 -13.55
C GLY A 182 8.52 4.15 -12.35
N GLY A 183 9.19 5.29 -12.52
CA GLY A 183 9.11 6.38 -11.56
C GLY A 183 7.74 7.03 -11.61
N GLN A 184 7.15 7.30 -10.47
CA GLN A 184 5.83 7.91 -10.41
C GLN A 184 5.95 9.40 -10.14
N THR A 185 5.12 10.18 -10.81
CA THR A 185 4.94 11.60 -10.57
C THR A 185 3.64 11.83 -9.84
N SER A 186 3.67 12.66 -8.84
CA SER A 186 2.47 13.14 -8.17
C SER A 186 2.68 14.60 -7.81
N THR A 187 1.59 15.33 -7.72
CA THR A 187 1.57 16.71 -7.19
C THR A 187 2.13 16.83 -5.76
N LEU A 188 2.50 15.73 -5.12
CA LEU A 188 2.97 15.67 -3.74
C LEU A 188 4.42 15.21 -3.59
N GLY A 189 5.15 14.97 -4.68
CA GLY A 189 6.58 14.64 -4.64
C GLY A 189 6.96 13.37 -5.39
N ALA A 190 8.19 12.92 -5.15
CA ALA A 190 8.82 11.78 -5.79
C ALA A 190 8.40 10.48 -5.10
N TYR A 191 7.66 9.62 -5.79
CA TYR A 191 7.15 8.35 -5.28
C TYR A 191 8.00 7.15 -5.74
N GLY A 192 8.01 6.08 -4.94
CA GLY A 192 8.72 4.84 -5.26
C GLY A 192 10.24 4.89 -5.02
N ALA A 193 10.74 5.93 -4.33
CA ALA A 193 12.15 6.06 -3.98
C ALA A 193 12.61 5.02 -2.94
N GLY A 194 11.77 4.71 -1.95
CA GLY A 194 12.07 3.75 -0.89
C GLY A 194 11.67 2.32 -1.21
N GLY A 195 10.83 2.11 -2.21
CA GLY A 195 10.31 0.80 -2.58
C GLY A 195 8.86 0.80 -3.05
N SER A 196 8.26 -0.37 -3.20
CA SER A 196 6.83 -0.55 -3.47
C SER A 196 6.20 -1.60 -2.58
N ILE A 197 4.90 -1.47 -2.43
CA ILE A 197 4.02 -2.43 -1.77
C ILE A 197 3.13 -3.01 -2.86
N ASN A 198 3.31 -4.28 -3.19
CA ASN A 198 2.51 -4.97 -4.18
C ASN A 198 1.58 -5.98 -3.52
N LEU A 199 0.29 -5.86 -3.77
CA LEU A 199 -0.75 -6.74 -3.27
C LEU A 199 -0.96 -7.87 -4.27
N ILE A 200 -0.69 -9.08 -3.85
CA ILE A 200 -1.02 -10.29 -4.59
C ILE A 200 -2.43 -10.71 -4.18
N LEU A 201 -3.37 -10.60 -5.08
CA LEU A 201 -4.76 -10.94 -4.81
C LEU A 201 -4.97 -12.45 -4.87
N LYS A 202 -6.00 -12.91 -4.15
CA LYS A 202 -6.47 -14.29 -4.21
C LYS A 202 -6.98 -14.61 -5.61
N GLU A 203 -6.56 -15.73 -6.18
CA GLU A 203 -7.12 -16.27 -7.42
C GLU A 203 -8.04 -17.48 -7.11
N PRO A 204 -9.05 -17.77 -7.96
CA PRO A 204 -9.79 -19.02 -7.87
C PRO A 204 -8.90 -20.22 -8.19
N ASP A 205 -9.05 -21.28 -7.43
CA ASP A 205 -8.50 -22.60 -7.71
C ASP A 205 -9.63 -23.58 -8.10
N PHE A 206 -9.29 -24.81 -8.49
CA PHE A 206 -10.26 -25.86 -8.84
C PHE A 206 -10.55 -26.76 -7.62
N LEU A 207 -10.75 -26.11 -6.45
CA LEU A 207 -11.16 -26.74 -5.20
C LEU A 207 -12.41 -26.04 -4.67
N GLU A 208 -13.49 -26.82 -4.53
CA GLU A 208 -14.72 -26.30 -3.97
C GLU A 208 -14.55 -26.12 -2.45
N ARG A 209 -14.78 -24.92 -1.99
CA ARG A 209 -14.77 -24.60 -0.55
C ARG A 209 -15.53 -23.33 -0.26
N THR A 210 -16.09 -23.26 0.95
CA THR A 210 -16.65 -22.05 1.53
C THR A 210 -16.00 -21.85 2.89
N GLU A 211 -15.37 -20.72 3.10
CA GLU A 211 -14.82 -20.32 4.39
C GLU A 211 -15.63 -19.16 4.96
N LEU A 212 -16.09 -19.30 6.18
CA LEU A 212 -16.73 -18.25 6.96
C LEU A 212 -15.83 -17.84 8.13
N THR A 213 -15.58 -16.55 8.26
CA THR A 213 -14.89 -15.99 9.43
C THR A 213 -15.76 -14.89 10.03
N ALA A 214 -15.96 -14.91 11.34
CA ALA A 214 -16.66 -13.86 12.06
C ALA A 214 -15.96 -13.57 13.38
N TYR A 215 -15.84 -12.31 13.77
CA TYR A 215 -15.26 -11.94 15.05
C TYR A 215 -15.84 -10.64 15.60
N ALA A 216 -15.68 -10.49 16.92
CA ALA A 216 -15.91 -9.25 17.66
C ALA A 216 -14.64 -8.83 18.39
N ARG A 217 -14.28 -7.56 18.28
CA ARG A 217 -13.21 -6.90 19.06
C ARG A 217 -13.82 -5.86 19.97
N LEU A 218 -13.39 -5.86 21.22
CA LEU A 218 -13.88 -4.96 22.24
C LEU A 218 -12.70 -4.34 23.01
N SER A 219 -12.71 -3.03 23.13
CA SER A 219 -11.75 -2.27 23.93
C SER A 219 -12.49 -1.27 24.82
N HIS A 220 -11.75 -0.51 25.61
CA HIS A 220 -12.34 0.62 26.34
C HIS A 220 -12.91 1.62 25.32
N HIS A 221 -14.23 1.80 25.29
CA HIS A 221 -15.00 2.63 24.37
C HIS A 221 -15.02 2.19 22.89
N GLY A 222 -14.17 1.26 22.46
CA GLY A 222 -14.11 0.78 21.08
C GLY A 222 -14.79 -0.55 20.89
N GLN A 223 -15.37 -0.75 19.70
CA GLN A 223 -15.94 -2.04 19.30
C GLN A 223 -15.83 -2.21 17.77
N LYS A 224 -15.54 -3.44 17.34
CA LYS A 224 -15.52 -3.83 15.94
C LYS A 224 -16.18 -5.19 15.78
N TYR A 225 -17.03 -5.31 14.78
CA TYR A 225 -17.67 -6.57 14.38
C TYR A 225 -17.40 -6.78 12.90
N ARG A 226 -16.97 -7.97 12.53
CA ARG A 226 -16.67 -8.30 11.16
C ARG A 226 -17.11 -9.72 10.83
N ALA A 227 -17.63 -9.90 9.61
CA ALA A 227 -17.89 -11.19 9.00
C ALA A 227 -17.36 -11.23 7.58
N THR A 228 -16.80 -12.38 7.17
CA THR A 228 -16.24 -12.58 5.83
C THR A 228 -16.66 -13.96 5.32
N ILE A 229 -17.11 -14.02 4.07
CA ILE A 229 -17.37 -15.25 3.33
C ILE A 229 -16.40 -15.29 2.16
N ASP A 230 -15.71 -16.40 1.98
CA ASP A 230 -14.77 -16.66 0.87
C ASP A 230 -15.17 -17.99 0.24
N ASP A 231 -15.89 -17.93 -0.89
CA ASP A 231 -16.50 -19.07 -1.57
C ASP A 231 -15.85 -19.31 -2.91
N THR A 232 -15.47 -20.56 -3.20
CA THR A 232 -14.92 -20.97 -4.49
C THR A 232 -15.76 -22.08 -5.08
N ARG A 233 -16.21 -21.90 -6.34
CA ARG A 233 -16.95 -22.84 -7.16
C ARG A 233 -16.26 -23.02 -8.50
N TYR A 234 -16.29 -24.21 -9.06
CA TYR A 234 -15.64 -24.49 -10.34
C TYR A 234 -16.41 -25.48 -11.21
N ARG A 235 -16.02 -25.49 -12.50
CA ARG A 235 -16.38 -26.51 -13.49
C ARG A 235 -15.16 -26.85 -14.33
N GLY A 236 -14.98 -28.13 -14.66
CA GLY A 236 -13.79 -28.61 -15.35
C GLY A 236 -12.63 -28.79 -14.38
N ASP A 237 -11.41 -28.56 -14.85
CA ASP A 237 -10.19 -28.76 -14.09
C ASP A 237 -9.11 -27.71 -14.45
N GLU A 238 -7.89 -27.92 -13.99
CA GLU A 238 -6.75 -27.04 -14.25
C GLU A 238 -6.29 -27.02 -15.71
N THR A 239 -6.75 -27.95 -16.54
CA THR A 239 -6.40 -28.03 -17.96
C THR A 239 -7.45 -27.42 -18.87
N ASN A 240 -8.74 -27.48 -18.48
CA ASN A 240 -9.84 -26.86 -19.19
C ASN A 240 -10.99 -26.65 -18.20
N GLY A 241 -11.16 -25.43 -17.73
CA GLY A 241 -12.16 -25.18 -16.72
C GLY A 241 -12.47 -23.72 -16.47
N PHE A 242 -13.46 -23.52 -15.64
CA PHE A 242 -13.89 -22.22 -15.15
C PHE A 242 -14.02 -22.28 -13.63
N ALA A 243 -13.43 -21.31 -12.95
CA ALA A 243 -13.58 -21.17 -11.52
C ALA A 243 -14.02 -19.74 -11.14
N LEU A 244 -14.90 -19.66 -10.18
CA LEU A 244 -15.39 -18.42 -9.57
C LEU A 244 -15.05 -18.45 -8.09
N ARG A 245 -14.37 -17.41 -7.61
CA ARG A 245 -14.19 -17.14 -6.18
C ARG A 245 -14.91 -15.85 -5.84
N THR A 246 -15.74 -15.89 -4.81
CA THR A 246 -16.47 -14.72 -4.33
C THR A 246 -16.08 -14.43 -2.90
N VAL A 247 -15.52 -13.25 -2.66
CA VAL A 247 -15.20 -12.78 -1.32
C VAL A 247 -16.18 -11.67 -0.95
N VAL A 248 -16.87 -11.85 0.18
CA VAL A 248 -17.78 -10.86 0.75
C VAL A 248 -17.34 -10.56 2.17
N ALA A 249 -17.17 -9.28 2.50
CA ALA A 249 -16.86 -8.85 3.86
C ALA A 249 -17.78 -7.71 4.28
N ALA A 250 -18.22 -7.76 5.54
CA ALA A 250 -18.99 -6.72 6.19
C ALA A 250 -18.36 -6.39 7.54
N GLU A 251 -18.19 -5.11 7.82
CA GLU A 251 -17.57 -4.62 9.03
C GLU A 251 -18.35 -3.44 9.60
N TYR A 252 -18.46 -3.40 10.90
CA TYR A 252 -18.85 -2.23 11.68
C TYR A 252 -17.76 -1.95 12.71
N GLU A 253 -17.33 -0.69 12.78
CA GLU A 253 -16.32 -0.25 13.75
C GLU A 253 -16.73 1.05 14.42
N ARG A 254 -16.68 1.06 15.75
CA ARG A 254 -16.71 2.26 16.56
C ARG A 254 -15.33 2.41 17.20
N PRO A 255 -14.46 3.30 16.69
CA PRO A 255 -13.13 3.51 17.24
C PRO A 255 -13.18 3.95 18.71
N PHE A 256 -12.18 3.57 19.50
CA PHE A 256 -12.14 3.88 20.94
C PHE A 256 -12.09 5.38 21.26
N TRP A 257 -11.54 6.18 20.35
CA TRP A 257 -11.47 7.64 20.50
C TRP A 257 -12.81 8.33 20.21
N LEU A 258 -13.82 7.62 19.72
CA LEU A 258 -15.15 8.14 19.46
C LEU A 258 -16.01 8.09 20.75
N SER A 259 -15.54 8.79 21.82
CA SER A 259 -16.08 8.66 23.18
C SER A 259 -17.46 9.30 23.40
N ASN A 260 -17.86 10.29 22.59
CA ASN A 260 -19.04 11.14 22.88
C ASN A 260 -20.32 10.74 22.15
N GLY A 261 -20.56 9.45 21.95
CA GLY A 261 -21.86 8.93 21.48
C GLY A 261 -22.12 9.03 19.98
N ALA A 262 -21.14 9.52 19.18
CA ALA A 262 -21.26 9.53 17.73
C ALA A 262 -21.27 8.10 17.14
N ASN A 263 -21.93 7.95 16.00
CA ASN A 263 -22.06 6.66 15.31
C ASN A 263 -20.73 6.18 14.75
N GLY A 264 -20.47 4.88 14.87
CA GLY A 264 -19.33 4.20 14.26
C GLY A 264 -19.34 4.23 12.72
N GLY A 265 -18.45 3.48 12.13
CA GLY A 265 -18.30 3.31 10.69
C GLY A 265 -18.79 1.97 10.18
N GLN A 266 -18.97 1.86 8.87
CA GLN A 266 -19.33 0.63 8.17
C GLN A 266 -18.47 0.46 6.95
N LYS A 267 -18.10 -0.79 6.64
CA LYS A 267 -17.37 -1.14 5.44
C LYS A 267 -17.95 -2.42 4.85
N TYR A 268 -18.15 -2.42 3.55
CA TYR A 268 -18.63 -3.56 2.78
C TYR A 268 -17.71 -3.79 1.60
N THR A 269 -17.39 -5.04 1.34
CA THR A 269 -16.59 -5.48 0.20
C THR A 269 -17.26 -6.66 -0.48
N VAL A 270 -17.39 -6.61 -1.80
CA VAL A 270 -17.85 -7.73 -2.62
C VAL A 270 -16.91 -7.86 -3.80
N SER A 271 -16.28 -9.02 -3.94
CA SER A 271 -15.27 -9.25 -4.98
C SER A 271 -15.47 -10.62 -5.63
N PRO A 272 -16.19 -10.69 -6.76
CA PRO A 272 -16.17 -11.86 -7.63
C PRO A 272 -14.89 -11.86 -8.48
N ILE A 273 -14.21 -13.00 -8.50
CA ILE A 273 -12.98 -13.24 -9.25
C ILE A 273 -13.21 -14.45 -10.12
N PHE A 274 -13.00 -14.30 -11.43
CA PHE A 274 -13.25 -15.32 -12.42
C PHE A 274 -11.94 -15.82 -13.02
N ARG A 275 -11.77 -17.12 -13.12
CA ARG A 275 -10.66 -17.75 -13.83
C ARG A 275 -11.18 -18.67 -14.90
N TRP A 276 -10.72 -18.46 -16.14
CA TRP A 276 -10.91 -19.36 -17.27
C TRP A 276 -9.59 -20.03 -17.60
N GLN A 277 -9.55 -21.33 -17.46
CA GLN A 277 -8.47 -22.17 -17.96
C GLN A 277 -8.92 -22.68 -19.34
N HIS A 278 -8.37 -22.09 -20.40
CA HIS A 278 -8.78 -22.44 -21.79
C HIS A 278 -8.15 -23.75 -22.24
N ASP A 279 -6.90 -23.96 -21.87
CA ASP A 279 -6.10 -25.17 -22.04
C ASP A 279 -4.97 -25.17 -21.00
N SER A 280 -4.12 -26.19 -20.98
CA SER A 280 -2.99 -26.29 -20.04
C SER A 280 -1.97 -25.15 -20.16
N ARG A 281 -2.03 -24.33 -21.20
CA ARG A 281 -1.09 -23.22 -21.50
C ARG A 281 -1.70 -21.85 -21.47
N THR A 282 -3.03 -21.74 -21.40
CA THR A 282 -3.74 -20.47 -21.55
C THR A 282 -4.73 -20.25 -20.43
N LYS A 283 -4.56 -19.17 -19.69
CA LYS A 283 -5.51 -18.76 -18.67
C LYS A 283 -5.89 -17.28 -18.79
N THR A 284 -7.10 -16.97 -18.36
CA THR A 284 -7.59 -15.59 -18.19
C THR A 284 -8.16 -15.45 -16.80
N VAL A 285 -7.79 -14.38 -16.11
CA VAL A 285 -8.33 -14.02 -14.79
C VAL A 285 -8.98 -12.64 -14.88
N LEU A 286 -10.24 -12.54 -14.48
CA LEU A 286 -10.92 -11.26 -14.28
C LEU A 286 -11.17 -11.07 -12.79
N THR A 287 -10.52 -10.09 -12.21
CA THR A 287 -10.72 -9.69 -10.82
C THR A 287 -11.58 -8.44 -10.77
N THR A 288 -12.67 -8.48 -10.02
CA THR A 288 -13.50 -7.30 -9.75
C THR A 288 -13.66 -7.11 -8.26
N SER A 289 -13.77 -5.87 -7.80
CA SER A 289 -14.01 -5.55 -6.39
C SER A 289 -14.84 -4.28 -6.25
N PHE A 290 -15.90 -4.37 -5.48
CA PHE A 290 -16.74 -3.24 -5.07
C PHE A 290 -16.53 -3.01 -3.59
N GLN A 291 -16.23 -1.80 -3.20
CA GLN A 291 -16.07 -1.43 -1.80
C GLN A 291 -16.87 -0.18 -1.47
N TYR A 292 -17.48 -0.19 -0.32
CA TYR A 292 -18.14 0.95 0.30
C TYR A 292 -17.61 1.14 1.71
N GLN A 293 -17.27 2.36 2.05
CA GLN A 293 -16.84 2.73 3.40
C GLN A 293 -17.51 4.02 3.83
N ASN A 294 -18.01 4.03 5.06
CA ASN A 294 -18.47 5.23 5.75
C ASN A 294 -17.90 5.20 7.16
N SER A 295 -16.91 6.01 7.46
CA SER A 295 -16.16 5.98 8.73
C SER A 295 -16.07 7.35 9.36
N PRO A 296 -16.11 7.48 10.70
CA PRO A 296 -15.80 8.73 11.37
C PRO A 296 -14.33 9.10 11.15
N THR A 297 -14.04 10.39 11.16
CA THR A 297 -12.70 10.93 10.93
C THR A 297 -12.14 11.61 12.17
N THR A 298 -10.83 11.67 12.27
CA THR A 298 -10.09 12.40 13.31
C THR A 298 -8.78 12.93 12.75
N MET A 299 -8.30 14.06 13.26
CA MET A 299 -6.93 14.53 13.03
C MET A 299 -5.96 14.03 14.11
N GLY A 300 -6.41 13.19 15.03
CA GLY A 300 -5.59 12.70 16.13
C GLY A 300 -5.51 13.69 17.29
N ILE A 301 -4.52 13.47 18.16
CA ILE A 301 -4.32 14.25 19.38
C ILE A 301 -2.90 14.86 19.42
N PRO A 302 -2.67 15.93 20.23
CA PRO A 302 -1.37 16.56 20.31
C PRO A 302 -0.42 15.77 21.23
N VAL A 303 0.84 15.68 20.80
CA VAL A 303 1.96 15.17 21.59
C VAL A 303 3.05 16.24 21.57
N LEU A 304 3.25 16.91 22.68
CA LEU A 304 4.16 18.02 22.81
C LEU A 304 5.10 17.78 24.00
N GLY A 305 6.39 18.04 23.82
CA GLY A 305 7.39 17.76 24.87
C GLY A 305 7.49 16.26 25.22
N GLY A 306 7.16 15.36 24.30
CA GLY A 306 7.15 13.92 24.57
C GLY A 306 5.93 13.39 25.33
N HIS A 307 4.92 14.24 25.58
CA HIS A 307 3.74 13.90 26.38
C HIS A 307 2.44 14.13 25.60
N PHE A 308 1.43 13.30 25.88
CA PHE A 308 0.07 13.54 25.39
C PHE A 308 -0.50 14.78 26.09
N VAL A 309 -1.02 15.70 25.30
CA VAL A 309 -1.69 16.91 25.81
C VAL A 309 -3.19 16.70 25.68
N GLY A 310 -3.87 16.50 26.82
CA GLY A 310 -5.28 16.11 26.88
C GLY A 310 -5.50 14.60 27.03
N PRO A 311 -6.77 14.15 27.09
CA PRO A 311 -7.10 12.72 27.21
C PRO A 311 -6.63 11.92 26.00
N TYR A 312 -6.17 10.70 26.24
CA TYR A 312 -5.67 9.78 25.22
C TYR A 312 -6.74 9.35 24.21
N ASP A 313 -7.98 9.26 24.66
CA ASP A 313 -9.17 8.90 23.87
C ASP A 313 -10.00 10.12 23.45
N ALA A 314 -9.42 11.33 23.55
CA ALA A 314 -10.12 12.56 23.16
C ALA A 314 -10.40 12.58 21.66
N TRP A 315 -11.64 12.90 21.31
CA TRP A 315 -12.02 13.18 19.95
C TRP A 315 -12.20 14.69 19.72
N TYR A 316 -11.27 15.29 19.03
CA TYR A 316 -11.32 16.69 18.62
C TYR A 316 -12.00 16.83 17.25
N GLY A 317 -13.08 16.10 17.03
CA GLY A 317 -13.78 16.00 15.76
C GLY A 317 -15.19 16.58 15.79
N SER A 318 -15.92 16.29 14.74
CA SER A 318 -17.35 16.66 14.58
C SER A 318 -18.14 15.45 14.11
N PRO A 319 -19.41 15.26 14.52
CA PRO A 319 -20.29 14.23 13.99
C PRO A 319 -20.43 14.26 12.46
N SER A 320 -20.26 15.43 11.85
CA SER A 320 -20.19 15.58 10.39
C SER A 320 -18.84 15.16 9.78
N GLY A 321 -17.81 14.94 10.60
CA GLY A 321 -16.51 14.47 10.16
C GLY A 321 -16.55 13.00 9.74
N ARG A 322 -16.68 12.75 8.43
CA ARG A 322 -16.81 11.41 7.88
C ARG A 322 -16.04 11.26 6.58
N LEU A 323 -15.58 10.05 6.36
CA LEU A 323 -15.10 9.56 5.10
C LEU A 323 -16.19 8.67 4.48
N ASN A 324 -16.74 9.09 3.35
CA ASN A 324 -17.57 8.24 2.51
C ASN A 324 -16.78 7.91 1.25
N SER A 325 -16.56 6.64 1.01
CA SER A 325 -15.86 6.19 -0.19
C SER A 325 -16.62 5.06 -0.86
N LYS A 326 -16.74 5.15 -2.18
CA LYS A 326 -17.26 4.09 -3.04
C LYS A 326 -16.20 3.81 -4.08
N SER A 327 -15.81 2.56 -4.23
CA SER A 327 -14.79 2.21 -5.19
C SER A 327 -15.11 0.93 -5.97
N LEU A 328 -14.63 0.93 -7.20
CA LEU A 328 -14.72 -0.18 -8.14
C LEU A 328 -13.32 -0.46 -8.68
N LEU A 329 -12.93 -1.71 -8.68
CA LEU A 329 -11.76 -2.23 -9.37
C LEU A 329 -12.20 -3.30 -10.37
N ALA A 330 -11.65 -3.26 -11.58
CA ALA A 330 -11.75 -4.34 -12.55
C ALA A 330 -10.39 -4.54 -13.22
N MET A 331 -9.86 -5.76 -13.18
CA MET A 331 -8.58 -6.13 -13.76
C MET A 331 -8.74 -7.41 -14.57
N LEU A 332 -8.18 -7.41 -15.77
CA LEU A 332 -8.13 -8.56 -16.66
C LEU A 332 -6.67 -8.93 -16.90
N ASP A 333 -6.32 -10.17 -16.65
CA ASP A 333 -5.01 -10.75 -16.89
C ASP A 333 -5.16 -11.98 -17.80
N PHE A 334 -4.45 -11.95 -18.92
CA PHE A 334 -4.35 -13.05 -19.85
C PHE A 334 -2.90 -13.55 -19.89
N GLU A 335 -2.70 -14.85 -19.74
CA GLU A 335 -1.39 -15.49 -19.84
C GLU A 335 -1.47 -16.66 -20.83
N ARG A 336 -0.50 -16.73 -21.75
CA ARG A 336 -0.36 -17.84 -22.70
C ARG A 336 1.09 -18.24 -22.85
N LYS A 337 1.37 -19.52 -22.64
CA LYS A 337 2.66 -20.15 -22.96
C LYS A 337 2.68 -20.51 -24.43
N LEU A 338 3.52 -19.84 -25.22
CA LEU A 338 3.73 -20.12 -26.64
C LEU A 338 4.96 -21.01 -26.78
N GLU A 339 4.76 -22.24 -27.27
CA GLU A 339 5.82 -23.22 -27.46
C GLU A 339 6.67 -23.46 -26.20
N LYS A 340 7.99 -23.72 -26.37
CA LYS A 340 8.90 -24.06 -25.27
C LYS A 340 9.61 -22.84 -24.64
N ILE A 341 9.51 -21.67 -25.25
CA ILE A 341 10.38 -20.54 -24.92
C ILE A 341 9.57 -19.35 -24.40
N TRP A 342 8.45 -19.00 -25.03
CA TRP A 342 7.75 -17.75 -24.80
C TRP A 342 6.53 -17.90 -23.90
N THR A 343 6.42 -16.98 -22.95
CA THR A 343 5.17 -16.72 -22.21
C THR A 343 4.74 -15.28 -22.47
N ILE A 344 3.55 -15.10 -23.01
CA ILE A 344 2.94 -13.79 -23.24
C ILE A 344 1.96 -13.51 -22.11
N ARG A 345 2.06 -12.32 -21.53
CA ARG A 345 1.12 -11.79 -20.56
C ARG A 345 0.58 -10.46 -21.04
N ILE A 346 -0.73 -10.37 -21.15
CA ILE A 346 -1.41 -9.13 -21.51
C ILE A 346 -2.45 -8.87 -20.44
N GLY A 347 -2.43 -7.67 -19.91
CA GLY A 347 -3.37 -7.33 -18.85
C GLY A 347 -3.63 -5.85 -18.78
N GLY A 348 -4.58 -5.53 -17.96
CA GLY A 348 -4.93 -4.16 -17.67
C GLY A 348 -6.03 -4.07 -16.64
N GLY A 349 -6.23 -2.88 -16.16
CA GLY A 349 -7.25 -2.63 -15.18
C GLY A 349 -7.72 -1.19 -15.17
N ILE A 350 -8.89 -1.02 -14.59
CA ILE A 350 -9.47 0.28 -14.29
C ILE A 350 -9.90 0.27 -12.82
N GLY A 351 -9.55 1.32 -12.13
CA GLY A 351 -10.03 1.60 -10.78
C GLY A 351 -10.76 2.92 -10.75
N TYR A 352 -11.91 2.95 -10.11
CA TYR A 352 -12.71 4.14 -9.87
C TYR A 352 -12.93 4.31 -8.39
N SER A 353 -12.87 5.54 -7.90
CA SER A 353 -13.29 5.89 -6.55
C SER A 353 -13.98 7.24 -6.51
N ASP A 354 -15.03 7.31 -5.70
CA ASP A 354 -15.81 8.50 -5.36
C ASP A 354 -15.64 8.71 -3.85
N VAL A 355 -15.03 9.82 -3.46
CA VAL A 355 -14.61 10.11 -2.08
C VAL A 355 -15.16 11.45 -1.63
N ASP A 356 -16.07 11.42 -0.68
CA ASP A 356 -16.49 12.58 0.10
C ASP A 356 -15.89 12.48 1.51
N TYR A 357 -15.03 13.39 1.83
CA TYR A 357 -14.24 13.36 3.05
C TYR A 357 -14.34 14.71 3.77
N ASN A 358 -14.60 14.64 5.06
CA ASN A 358 -14.63 15.78 5.95
C ASN A 358 -13.96 15.42 7.27
N VAL A 359 -12.97 16.19 7.70
CA VAL A 359 -12.25 15.95 8.95
C VAL A 359 -12.10 17.25 9.73
N TRP A 360 -12.23 17.13 11.04
CA TRP A 360 -12.06 18.20 12.01
C TRP A 360 -11.00 17.78 13.02
N GLY A 361 -10.26 18.76 13.53
CA GLY A 361 -9.25 18.50 14.55
C GLY A 361 -8.49 19.74 14.98
N ILE A 362 -7.37 19.51 15.63
CA ILE A 362 -6.51 20.57 16.12
C ILE A 362 -5.72 21.17 14.96
N SER A 363 -5.73 22.50 14.86
CA SER A 363 -4.97 23.21 13.85
C SER A 363 -3.47 23.02 14.04
N SER A 364 -2.79 22.73 12.94
CA SER A 364 -1.32 22.68 12.86
C SER A 364 -0.66 24.06 12.75
N SER A 365 -1.45 25.15 12.65
CA SER A 365 -1.01 26.50 12.42
C SER A 365 -1.81 27.51 13.23
N ALA A 366 -1.15 28.55 13.75
CA ALA A 366 -1.80 29.66 14.43
C ALA A 366 -2.53 30.63 13.50
N GLY A 367 -2.32 30.53 12.17
CA GLY A 367 -2.74 31.51 11.21
C GLY A 367 -1.68 32.60 10.96
N ARG A 368 -2.05 33.63 10.18
CA ARG A 368 -1.12 34.71 9.83
C ARG A 368 -0.62 35.47 11.07
N GLY A 369 0.68 35.72 11.15
CA GLY A 369 1.30 36.61 12.13
C GLY A 369 1.82 35.96 13.42
N THR A 370 1.58 34.67 13.63
CA THR A 370 2.14 33.93 14.76
C THR A 370 3.02 32.80 14.24
N SER A 371 4.24 32.70 14.77
CA SER A 371 5.09 31.57 14.38
C SER A 371 4.46 30.28 14.91
N THR A 372 4.69 29.18 14.18
CA THR A 372 4.15 27.89 14.57
C THR A 372 4.79 27.41 15.89
N ALA A 373 6.05 27.76 16.14
CA ALA A 373 6.72 27.47 17.40
C ALA A 373 6.05 28.19 18.58
N ASP A 374 5.74 29.49 18.44
CA ASP A 374 5.05 30.25 19.47
C ASP A 374 3.66 29.70 19.74
N TYR A 375 2.95 29.29 18.70
CA TYR A 375 1.62 28.67 18.84
C TYR A 375 1.70 27.37 19.65
N TYR A 376 2.69 26.54 19.41
CA TYR A 376 2.86 25.27 20.16
C TYR A 376 3.30 25.53 21.60
N ASN A 377 4.22 26.48 21.82
CA ASN A 377 4.60 26.89 23.17
C ASN A 377 3.37 27.45 23.93
N GLN A 378 2.54 28.22 23.27
CA GLN A 378 1.29 28.70 23.85
C GLN A 378 0.33 27.54 24.16
N MET A 379 0.23 26.55 23.28
CA MET A 379 -0.59 25.36 23.50
C MET A 379 -0.12 24.57 24.73
N ILE A 380 1.20 24.37 24.88
CA ILE A 380 1.79 23.73 26.06
C ILE A 380 1.47 24.53 27.33
N ALA A 381 1.67 25.84 27.30
CA ALA A 381 1.53 26.70 28.49
C ALA A 381 0.05 26.88 28.91
N SER A 382 -0.87 26.96 27.95
CA SER A 382 -2.28 27.30 28.22
C SER A 382 -3.23 26.10 28.18
N GLY A 383 -2.82 24.96 27.60
CA GLY A 383 -3.71 23.83 27.30
C GLY A 383 -4.83 24.18 26.31
N LYS A 384 -4.64 25.22 25.49
CA LYS A 384 -5.66 25.69 24.53
C LYS A 384 -5.13 25.62 23.11
N ALA A 385 -5.99 25.22 22.18
CA ALA A 385 -5.70 25.08 20.75
C ALA A 385 -6.78 25.73 19.87
N LYS A 386 -6.43 26.02 18.63
CA LYS A 386 -7.38 26.32 17.56
C LYS A 386 -7.77 25.04 16.88
N TYR A 387 -8.96 25.01 16.27
CA TYR A 387 -9.37 23.89 15.43
C TYR A 387 -9.22 24.24 13.93
N GLU A 388 -9.10 23.22 13.14
CA GLU A 388 -9.16 23.30 11.69
C GLU A 388 -10.06 22.20 11.13
N ALA A 389 -10.59 22.44 9.94
CA ALA A 389 -11.34 21.48 9.17
C ALA A 389 -10.72 21.35 7.78
N ALA A 390 -10.76 20.13 7.24
CA ALA A 390 -10.44 19.90 5.85
C ALA A 390 -11.54 19.03 5.24
N TRP A 391 -11.87 19.28 3.99
CA TRP A 391 -12.83 18.49 3.25
C TRP A 391 -12.37 18.31 1.81
N SER A 392 -12.82 17.25 1.18
CA SER A 392 -12.62 16.99 -0.24
C SER A 392 -13.83 16.22 -0.75
N ASP A 393 -14.29 16.55 -1.94
CA ASP A 393 -15.29 15.83 -2.71
C ASP A 393 -14.68 15.59 -4.07
N GLU A 394 -14.16 14.39 -4.27
CA GLU A 394 -13.37 14.06 -5.45
C GLU A 394 -13.68 12.66 -5.98
N TRP A 395 -13.61 12.52 -7.27
CA TRP A 395 -13.55 11.21 -7.90
C TRP A 395 -12.22 11.00 -8.63
N ASN A 396 -11.77 9.75 -8.63
CA ASN A 396 -10.52 9.34 -9.23
C ASN A 396 -10.76 8.16 -10.18
N ILE A 397 -10.10 8.18 -11.31
CA ILE A 397 -10.01 7.04 -12.21
C ILE A 397 -8.52 6.75 -12.43
N ASN A 398 -8.12 5.50 -12.20
CA ASN A 398 -6.81 5.00 -12.57
C ASN A 398 -6.98 3.92 -13.63
N TRP A 399 -6.07 3.87 -14.59
CA TRP A 399 -6.03 2.82 -15.60
C TRP A 399 -4.61 2.34 -15.82
N ASN A 400 -4.49 1.08 -16.17
CA ASN A 400 -3.23 0.47 -16.55
C ASN A 400 -3.47 -0.53 -17.67
N PHE A 401 -2.59 -0.55 -18.64
CA PHE A 401 -2.48 -1.59 -19.64
C PHE A 401 -1.02 -2.03 -19.71
N TYR A 402 -0.77 -3.33 -19.83
CA TYR A 402 0.56 -3.86 -20.05
C TYR A 402 0.55 -5.06 -20.99
N SER A 403 1.66 -5.24 -21.70
CA SER A 403 1.95 -6.44 -22.47
C SER A 403 3.40 -6.82 -22.24
N ASN A 404 3.62 -8.04 -21.76
CA ASN A 404 4.93 -8.58 -21.43
C ASN A 404 5.16 -9.87 -22.19
N ALA A 405 6.37 -10.04 -22.73
CA ALA A 405 6.87 -11.27 -23.32
C ALA A 405 8.07 -11.75 -22.53
N LEU A 406 7.95 -12.91 -21.90
CA LEU A 406 9.02 -13.61 -21.21
C LEU A 406 9.58 -14.70 -22.10
N ALA A 407 10.89 -14.70 -22.34
CA ALA A 407 11.59 -15.75 -23.07
C ALA A 407 12.51 -16.53 -22.11
N GLU A 408 12.31 -17.85 -22.02
CA GLU A 408 13.16 -18.75 -21.24
C GLU A 408 13.97 -19.64 -22.20
N PHE A 409 15.28 -19.46 -22.25
CA PHE A 409 16.17 -20.19 -23.14
C PHE A 409 17.58 -20.38 -22.53
N LYS A 410 18.43 -21.15 -23.20
CA LYS A 410 19.81 -21.38 -22.79
C LYS A 410 20.79 -20.99 -23.89
N THR A 411 21.89 -20.33 -23.49
CA THR A 411 23.06 -20.09 -24.34
C THR A 411 24.25 -20.82 -23.71
N GLY A 412 24.56 -21.99 -24.22
CA GLY A 412 25.54 -22.87 -23.58
C GLY A 412 25.08 -23.28 -22.17
N GLN A 413 25.85 -22.90 -21.14
CA GLN A 413 25.55 -23.21 -19.74
C GLN A 413 24.73 -22.10 -19.04
N VAL A 414 24.48 -20.99 -19.70
CA VAL A 414 23.71 -19.87 -19.14
C VAL A 414 22.24 -20.05 -19.45
N LYS A 415 21.39 -20.07 -18.41
CA LYS A 415 19.93 -19.94 -18.55
C LYS A 415 19.57 -18.47 -18.54
N HIS A 416 18.72 -18.05 -19.47
CA HIS A 416 18.15 -16.73 -19.61
C HIS A 416 16.67 -16.72 -19.26
N GLU A 417 16.22 -15.71 -18.52
CA GLU A 417 14.83 -15.34 -18.33
C GLU A 417 14.68 -13.88 -18.79
N ALA A 418 14.63 -13.71 -20.13
CA ALA A 418 14.60 -12.39 -20.75
C ALA A 418 13.15 -11.88 -20.84
N LEU A 419 12.91 -10.72 -20.29
CA LEU A 419 11.61 -10.06 -20.25
C LEU A 419 11.64 -8.76 -21.05
N MET A 420 10.71 -8.62 -21.98
CA MET A 420 10.41 -7.35 -22.62
C MET A 420 8.96 -6.97 -22.36
N GLY A 421 8.71 -5.70 -22.10
CA GLY A 421 7.38 -5.23 -21.77
C GLY A 421 7.10 -3.80 -22.20
N VAL A 422 5.84 -3.52 -22.44
CA VAL A 422 5.30 -2.18 -22.64
C VAL A 422 4.15 -1.97 -21.67
N SER A 423 3.99 -0.74 -21.21
CA SER A 423 2.89 -0.38 -20.35
C SER A 423 2.40 1.03 -20.61
N TYR A 424 1.11 1.25 -20.36
CA TYR A 424 0.50 2.57 -20.38
C TYR A 424 -0.33 2.71 -19.11
N THR A 425 0.01 3.68 -18.28
CA THR A 425 -0.61 3.91 -16.97
C THR A 425 -1.06 5.36 -16.89
N GLY A 426 -2.20 5.60 -16.29
CA GLY A 426 -2.64 6.96 -16.03
C GLY A 426 -3.59 7.05 -14.87
N SER A 427 -3.74 8.27 -14.39
CA SER A 427 -4.74 8.63 -13.37
C SER A 427 -5.34 9.98 -13.68
N SER A 428 -6.62 10.11 -13.40
CA SER A 428 -7.33 11.38 -13.42
C SER A 428 -8.00 11.58 -12.08
N THR A 429 -7.79 12.75 -11.48
CA THR A 429 -8.50 13.18 -10.28
C THR A 429 -9.27 14.44 -10.62
N TYR A 430 -10.55 14.42 -10.36
CA TYR A 430 -11.43 15.58 -10.54
C TYR A 430 -12.20 15.80 -9.24
N GLY A 431 -12.32 17.03 -8.81
CA GLY A 431 -13.14 17.36 -7.66
C GLY A 431 -12.90 18.74 -7.11
N ASP A 432 -13.73 19.08 -6.16
CA ASP A 432 -13.58 20.27 -5.35
C ASP A 432 -12.82 19.89 -4.07
N GLY A 433 -11.57 20.32 -3.97
CA GLY A 433 -10.77 20.16 -2.77
C GLY A 433 -10.63 21.47 -2.04
N SER A 434 -10.91 21.50 -0.75
CA SER A 434 -10.60 22.68 0.02
C SER A 434 -9.23 22.60 0.65
N SER A 435 -8.64 23.77 0.70
CA SER A 435 -7.61 24.10 1.67
C SER A 435 -8.18 23.99 3.09
N LEU A 436 -7.28 23.80 4.03
CA LEU A 436 -7.50 23.97 5.46
C LEU A 436 -8.24 25.29 5.74
N VAL A 437 -9.46 25.19 6.25
CA VAL A 437 -10.19 26.34 6.74
C VAL A 437 -9.84 26.52 8.21
N THR A 438 -8.90 27.39 8.50
CA THR A 438 -8.71 27.88 9.86
C THR A 438 -9.84 28.85 10.17
N ASN A 439 -10.86 28.40 10.88
CA ASN A 439 -11.98 29.27 11.21
C ASN A 439 -11.65 30.19 12.38
N ALA A 440 -11.29 31.43 12.04
CA ALA A 440 -11.26 32.55 12.98
C ALA A 440 -12.68 33.10 13.31
N THR A 441 -13.74 32.53 12.80
CA THR A 441 -15.07 33.14 12.78
C THR A 441 -16.10 32.58 13.76
N ALA A 442 -15.79 31.57 14.53
CA ALA A 442 -16.65 31.26 15.66
C ALA A 442 -16.37 32.25 16.82
N ASN A 443 -17.34 32.91 17.33
CA ASN A 443 -17.40 34.01 18.31
C ASN A 443 -16.68 33.84 19.66
N THR A 444 -15.60 33.09 19.72
CA THR A 444 -14.76 32.88 20.90
C THR A 444 -13.32 32.85 20.44
N ASN A 445 -12.62 33.90 20.24
CA ASN A 445 -11.20 33.98 19.88
C ASN A 445 -10.54 32.71 19.24
N GLY A 446 -11.34 31.76 18.76
CA GLY A 446 -11.00 30.55 18.08
C GLY A 446 -10.28 29.47 18.92
N TYR A 447 -10.12 29.63 20.23
CA TYR A 447 -9.42 28.70 21.10
C TYR A 447 -10.39 27.85 21.92
N PHE A 448 -10.06 26.55 22.10
CA PHE A 448 -10.76 25.63 22.98
C PHE A 448 -9.77 24.92 23.92
N SER A 449 -10.28 24.36 25.03
CA SER A 449 -9.46 23.60 25.98
C SER A 449 -9.16 22.20 25.45
N LEU A 450 -7.91 21.78 25.46
CA LEU A 450 -7.47 20.44 25.11
C LEU A 450 -7.88 19.38 26.15
N TYR A 451 -8.04 19.82 27.42
CA TYR A 451 -8.40 18.93 28.54
C TYR A 451 -9.92 18.78 28.71
N ASN A 452 -10.68 19.73 28.17
CA ASN A 452 -12.14 19.70 28.17
C ASN A 452 -12.64 20.20 26.80
N PRO A 453 -12.49 19.38 25.76
CA PRO A 453 -12.92 19.77 24.43
C PRO A 453 -14.45 19.93 24.41
N PRO A 454 -14.99 20.84 23.60
CA PRO A 454 -16.42 20.93 23.40
C PRO A 454 -16.94 19.60 22.85
N PRO A 455 -18.18 19.19 23.20
CA PRO A 455 -18.74 17.92 22.75
C PRO A 455 -18.80 17.78 21.22
N PHE A 456 -18.89 18.91 20.51
CA PHE A 456 -18.88 18.95 19.05
C PHE A 456 -18.33 20.30 18.56
N PHE A 457 -17.56 20.25 17.48
CA PHE A 457 -17.29 21.44 16.70
C PHE A 457 -18.48 21.78 15.79
N PRO A 458 -18.76 23.07 15.50
CA PRO A 458 -19.90 23.45 14.67
C PRO A 458 -19.90 22.70 13.34
N ALA A 459 -21.01 22.06 13.03
CA ALA A 459 -21.21 21.38 11.77
C ALA A 459 -21.52 22.43 10.68
N GLY A 460 -20.53 22.79 9.87
CA GLY A 460 -20.72 23.61 8.69
C GLY A 460 -19.63 23.33 7.69
N ARG A 461 -19.99 22.99 6.47
CA ARG A 461 -19.04 23.02 5.35
C ARG A 461 -18.96 24.44 4.84
N ASP A 462 -17.83 25.10 5.02
CA ASP A 462 -17.56 26.35 4.32
C ASP A 462 -16.87 26.02 3.00
N TYR A 463 -17.62 26.11 1.92
CA TYR A 463 -17.13 25.88 0.57
C TYR A 463 -16.49 27.12 -0.05
N SER A 464 -16.37 28.24 0.70
CA SER A 464 -15.83 29.50 0.22
C SER A 464 -14.31 29.51 0.07
N GLY A 465 -13.74 28.59 -0.59
CA GLY A 465 -12.29 28.44 -0.79
C GLY A 465 -11.96 27.15 -1.50
N ALA A 466 -12.99 26.53 -2.05
CA ALA A 466 -12.83 25.34 -2.88
C ALA A 466 -12.00 25.67 -4.11
N ASN A 467 -10.88 24.98 -4.23
CA ASN A 467 -10.13 24.97 -5.49
C ASN A 467 -10.51 23.70 -6.24
N ALA A 468 -11.06 23.87 -7.43
CA ALA A 468 -11.22 22.74 -8.34
C ALA A 468 -9.85 22.11 -8.61
N THR A 469 -9.75 20.81 -8.42
CA THR A 469 -8.57 20.03 -8.78
C THR A 469 -8.91 19.21 -10.01
N ASP A 470 -8.25 19.50 -11.12
CA ASP A 470 -8.26 18.63 -12.30
C ASP A 470 -6.82 18.25 -12.58
N THR A 471 -6.47 17.01 -12.29
CA THR A 471 -5.13 16.50 -12.54
C THR A 471 -5.21 15.24 -13.36
N VAL A 472 -4.47 15.21 -14.48
CA VAL A 472 -4.27 14.01 -15.27
C VAL A 472 -2.78 13.73 -15.36
N VAL A 473 -2.38 12.53 -14.98
CA VAL A 473 -1.01 12.05 -15.14
C VAL A 473 -1.03 10.82 -16.01
N GLN A 474 -0.18 10.79 -17.02
CA GLN A 474 -0.07 9.67 -17.94
C GLN A 474 1.38 9.29 -18.15
N ARG A 475 1.62 8.00 -18.37
CA ARG A 475 2.96 7.47 -18.59
C ARG A 475 2.90 6.28 -19.54
N ALA A 476 3.71 6.33 -20.58
CA ALA A 476 4.00 5.19 -21.44
C ALA A 476 5.42 4.69 -21.16
N GLY A 477 5.57 3.41 -20.89
CA GLY A 477 6.85 2.82 -20.53
C GLY A 477 7.19 1.58 -21.35
N PHE A 478 8.49 1.35 -21.57
CA PHE A 478 9.01 0.09 -22.05
C PHE A 478 10.07 -0.45 -21.08
N LEU A 479 10.13 -1.77 -20.96
CA LEU A 479 11.02 -2.50 -20.06
C LEU A 479 11.79 -3.55 -20.85
N LEU A 480 13.09 -3.63 -20.61
CA LEU A 480 13.95 -4.75 -21.00
C LEU A 480 14.69 -5.25 -19.78
N GLN A 481 14.68 -6.55 -19.56
CA GLN A 481 15.37 -7.18 -18.43
C GLN A 481 15.81 -8.59 -18.82
N ASP A 482 16.94 -9.03 -18.28
CA ASP A 482 17.35 -10.43 -18.31
C ASP A 482 17.84 -10.88 -16.92
N VAL A 483 17.39 -12.06 -16.50
CA VAL A 483 17.91 -12.77 -15.35
C VAL A 483 18.72 -13.94 -15.86
N LEU A 484 20.03 -13.85 -15.69
CA LEU A 484 21.00 -14.83 -16.14
C LEU A 484 21.35 -15.78 -14.99
N SER A 485 21.20 -17.07 -15.21
CA SER A 485 21.61 -18.11 -14.25
C SER A 485 22.77 -18.93 -14.81
N TYR A 486 23.92 -18.89 -14.10
CA TYR A 486 25.11 -19.67 -14.44
C TYR A 486 25.65 -20.38 -13.21
N GLY A 487 25.45 -21.67 -13.14
CA GLY A 487 25.77 -22.44 -11.94
C GLY A 487 25.07 -21.87 -10.69
N GLN A 488 25.88 -21.46 -9.73
CA GLN A 488 25.39 -20.83 -8.49
C GLN A 488 25.26 -19.30 -8.56
N TRP A 489 25.47 -18.70 -9.72
CA TRP A 489 25.35 -17.26 -9.92
C TRP A 489 24.01 -16.89 -10.55
N ARG A 490 23.45 -15.78 -10.09
CA ARG A 490 22.30 -15.10 -10.69
C ARG A 490 22.69 -13.67 -10.96
N PHE A 491 22.55 -13.22 -12.20
CA PHE A 491 22.79 -11.86 -12.60
C PHE A 491 21.46 -11.28 -13.10
N LEU A 492 21.15 -10.08 -12.70
CA LEU A 492 19.99 -9.34 -13.17
C LEU A 492 20.49 -8.06 -13.82
N ALA A 493 20.08 -7.82 -15.04
CA ALA A 493 20.29 -6.54 -15.73
C ALA A 493 18.94 -6.10 -16.30
N GLY A 494 18.56 -4.87 -16.03
CA GLY A 494 17.29 -4.33 -16.50
C GLY A 494 17.35 -2.82 -16.72
N VAL A 495 16.55 -2.36 -17.65
CA VAL A 495 16.36 -0.93 -17.91
C VAL A 495 14.92 -0.68 -18.30
N ARG A 496 14.37 0.40 -17.78
CA ARG A 496 13.07 0.91 -18.16
C ARG A 496 13.20 2.34 -18.64
N GLY A 497 12.47 2.67 -19.71
CA GLY A 497 12.30 4.03 -20.17
C GLY A 497 10.83 4.43 -20.09
N ASP A 498 10.55 5.59 -19.51
CA ASP A 498 9.21 6.12 -19.33
C ASP A 498 9.07 7.50 -19.96
N ALA A 499 8.07 7.67 -20.82
CA ALA A 499 7.61 8.96 -21.29
C ALA A 499 6.44 9.40 -20.41
N HIS A 500 6.59 10.52 -19.73
CA HIS A 500 5.60 11.14 -18.86
C HIS A 500 4.93 12.30 -19.58
N PHE A 501 3.63 12.45 -19.39
CA PHE A 501 2.81 13.50 -19.99
C PHE A 501 2.03 14.24 -18.90
N SER A 502 2.03 15.59 -18.96
CA SER A 502 1.24 16.45 -18.09
C SER A 502 0.05 17.07 -18.82
N LEU A 503 -0.87 17.69 -18.07
CA LEU A 503 -2.02 18.40 -18.63
C LEU A 503 -1.63 19.56 -19.55
N ASP A 504 -0.50 20.22 -19.29
CA ASP A 504 -0.01 21.37 -20.07
C ASP A 504 0.71 20.96 -21.35
N ASN A 505 0.53 19.70 -21.80
CA ASN A 505 1.22 19.09 -22.93
C ASN A 505 2.76 19.04 -22.79
N ASN A 506 3.28 19.20 -21.59
CA ASN A 506 4.70 18.95 -21.34
C ASN A 506 4.96 17.45 -21.35
N TYR A 507 6.11 17.07 -21.86
CA TYR A 507 6.56 15.70 -21.77
C TYR A 507 8.00 15.65 -21.25
N ALA A 508 8.32 14.58 -20.56
CA ALA A 508 9.68 14.29 -20.14
C ALA A 508 9.94 12.80 -20.22
N PHE A 509 11.18 12.44 -20.52
CA PHE A 509 11.59 11.05 -20.62
C PHE A 509 12.57 10.72 -19.50
N ALA A 510 12.34 9.61 -18.81
CA ALA A 510 13.16 9.17 -17.69
C ALA A 510 13.64 7.73 -17.87
N TRP A 511 14.90 7.48 -17.49
CA TRP A 511 15.52 6.15 -17.52
C TRP A 511 15.72 5.63 -16.11
N SER A 512 15.41 4.36 -15.89
CA SER A 512 15.54 3.68 -14.62
C SER A 512 16.26 2.33 -14.80
N PRO A 513 17.61 2.33 -14.84
CA PRO A 513 18.41 1.11 -14.91
C PRO A 513 18.53 0.43 -13.57
N ARG A 514 18.77 -0.90 -13.59
CA ARG A 514 19.15 -1.69 -12.42
C ARG A 514 20.07 -2.83 -12.77
N PHE A 515 20.92 -3.20 -11.81
CA PHE A 515 21.82 -4.33 -11.88
C PHE A 515 21.80 -5.06 -10.55
N GLY A 516 21.84 -6.37 -10.60
CA GLY A 516 21.87 -7.19 -9.39
C GLY A 516 22.66 -8.46 -9.60
N ILE A 517 23.25 -8.96 -8.54
CA ILE A 517 24.00 -10.21 -8.53
C ILE A 517 23.68 -10.98 -7.26
N THR A 518 23.46 -12.28 -7.39
CA THR A 518 23.38 -13.20 -6.25
C THR A 518 24.33 -14.37 -6.48
N ARG A 519 25.12 -14.69 -5.47
CA ARG A 519 25.96 -15.89 -5.43
C ARG A 519 25.39 -16.85 -4.38
N MET A 520 24.95 -18.00 -4.81
CA MET A 520 24.57 -19.12 -3.94
C MET A 520 25.81 -19.90 -3.51
N PHE A 521 25.84 -20.34 -2.26
CA PHE A 521 26.83 -21.27 -1.73
C PHE A 521 26.06 -22.49 -1.21
N GLY A 522 25.92 -23.48 -2.09
CA GLY A 522 24.94 -24.55 -1.91
C GLY A 522 23.52 -24.03 -1.94
N GLU A 523 22.64 -24.63 -1.16
CA GLU A 523 21.21 -24.27 -1.08
C GLU A 523 20.87 -23.38 0.13
N ARG A 524 21.85 -23.11 1.00
CA ARG A 524 21.62 -22.53 2.33
C ARG A 524 22.20 -21.14 2.54
N ILE A 525 23.08 -20.68 1.67
CA ILE A 525 23.72 -19.37 1.82
C ILE A 525 23.64 -18.62 0.48
N ALA A 526 23.25 -17.37 0.52
CA ALA A 526 23.27 -16.46 -0.61
C ALA A 526 23.93 -15.15 -0.21
N LEU A 527 24.82 -14.63 -1.06
CA LEU A 527 25.31 -13.25 -0.98
C LEU A 527 24.71 -12.48 -2.16
N PHE A 528 24.22 -11.28 -1.92
CA PHE A 528 23.67 -10.48 -2.99
C PHE A 528 24.11 -9.03 -2.92
N ALA A 529 24.10 -8.38 -4.09
CA ALA A 529 24.30 -6.95 -4.22
C ALA A 529 23.40 -6.42 -5.34
N ASN A 530 22.93 -5.18 -5.20
CA ASN A 530 22.26 -4.48 -6.28
C ASN A 530 22.61 -3.00 -6.33
N ALA A 531 22.44 -2.43 -7.53
CA ALA A 531 22.41 -1.01 -7.78
C ALA A 531 21.19 -0.70 -8.65
N ALA A 532 20.39 0.25 -8.23
CA ALA A 532 19.15 0.62 -8.91
C ALA A 532 18.94 2.12 -8.94
N ARG A 533 18.31 2.61 -10.01
CA ARG A 533 17.87 3.99 -10.16
C ARG A 533 16.39 4.06 -10.46
N THR A 534 15.73 5.06 -9.89
CA THR A 534 14.41 5.52 -10.29
C THR A 534 14.49 7.00 -10.65
N SER A 535 13.89 7.38 -11.77
CA SER A 535 13.79 8.78 -12.20
C SER A 535 12.37 9.08 -12.65
N ALA A 536 11.90 10.30 -12.39
CA ALA A 536 10.68 10.84 -12.98
C ALA A 536 10.73 12.37 -12.96
N PRO A 537 9.99 13.06 -13.86
CA PRO A 537 9.99 14.53 -13.90
C PRO A 537 9.28 15.13 -12.67
N ASN A 538 9.64 16.39 -12.37
CA ASN A 538 9.03 17.19 -11.31
C ASN A 538 7.76 17.91 -11.79
N PHE A 539 6.89 17.21 -12.53
CA PHE A 539 5.62 17.79 -12.99
C PHE A 539 4.71 18.20 -11.82
N GLY A 540 3.90 19.25 -12.04
CA GLY A 540 3.01 19.82 -11.02
C GLY A 540 3.70 20.84 -10.10
N TYR A 541 5.00 21.07 -10.23
CA TYR A 541 5.73 22.14 -9.55
C TYR A 541 6.10 23.24 -10.55
N LEU A 542 5.93 24.50 -10.14
CA LEU A 542 6.19 25.68 -11.00
C LEU A 542 7.51 26.34 -10.60
N ASP A 543 8.31 26.76 -11.58
CA ASP A 543 9.49 27.57 -11.36
C ASP A 543 9.15 29.02 -10.95
N GLU A 544 10.15 29.87 -10.76
CA GLU A 544 9.98 31.28 -10.42
C GLU A 544 9.13 32.06 -11.43
N ASN A 545 9.14 31.65 -12.70
CA ASN A 545 8.40 32.27 -13.80
C ASN A 545 6.99 31.69 -13.98
N GLY A 546 6.60 30.72 -13.17
CA GLY A 546 5.31 30.04 -13.28
C GLY A 546 5.26 28.94 -14.34
N LYS A 547 6.40 28.50 -14.88
CA LYS A 547 6.50 27.39 -15.79
C LYS A 547 6.69 26.09 -15.02
N GLU A 548 6.08 25.01 -15.50
CA GLU A 548 6.21 23.69 -14.88
C GLU A 548 7.66 23.17 -14.95
N LEU A 549 8.14 22.62 -13.84
CA LEU A 549 9.46 21.99 -13.77
C LEU A 549 9.44 20.70 -14.60
N THR A 550 10.34 20.59 -15.56
CA THR A 550 10.52 19.39 -16.40
C THR A 550 11.76 18.56 -16.00
N ASP A 551 12.59 19.11 -15.11
CA ASP A 551 13.75 18.39 -14.57
C ASP A 551 13.28 17.15 -13.81
N SER A 552 14.03 16.07 -13.96
CA SER A 552 13.73 14.82 -13.28
C SER A 552 14.43 14.74 -11.92
N TRP A 553 13.66 14.42 -10.87
CA TRP A 553 14.26 13.90 -9.67
C TRP A 553 14.84 12.50 -9.93
N ARG A 554 15.84 12.15 -9.15
CA ARG A 554 16.55 10.89 -9.29
C ARG A 554 16.84 10.29 -7.92
N THR A 555 16.58 9.00 -7.79
CA THR A 555 16.95 8.21 -6.61
C THR A 555 17.86 7.08 -7.03
N ASP A 556 19.04 7.03 -6.45
CA ASP A 556 20.05 5.99 -6.64
C ASP A 556 20.17 5.17 -5.35
N GLN A 557 20.30 3.85 -5.47
CA GLN A 557 20.56 2.94 -4.36
C GLN A 557 21.74 2.03 -4.65
N MET A 558 22.49 1.73 -3.57
CA MET A 558 23.34 0.56 -3.45
C MET A 558 22.89 -0.29 -2.27
N GLU A 559 22.88 -1.60 -2.45
CA GLU A 559 22.49 -2.55 -1.42
C GLU A 559 23.38 -3.78 -1.47
N PHE A 560 23.78 -4.27 -0.29
CA PHE A 560 24.55 -5.50 -0.10
C PHE A 560 23.90 -6.29 1.01
N GLY A 561 23.85 -7.61 0.82
CA GLY A 561 23.26 -8.45 1.86
C GLY A 561 23.65 -9.90 1.73
N PHE A 562 23.26 -10.63 2.74
CA PHE A 562 23.38 -12.08 2.75
C PHE A 562 22.11 -12.72 3.30
N ARG A 563 21.88 -13.95 2.88
CA ARG A 563 20.81 -14.80 3.39
C ARG A 563 21.40 -16.14 3.80
N VAL A 564 20.90 -16.67 4.89
CA VAL A 564 21.31 -17.99 5.38
C VAL A 564 20.11 -18.78 5.87
N SER A 565 20.06 -20.06 5.51
CA SER A 565 19.06 -21.00 6.01
C SER A 565 19.72 -21.89 7.09
N PRO A 566 19.61 -21.51 8.38
CA PRO A 566 20.23 -22.26 9.46
C PRO A 566 19.59 -23.64 9.65
N VAL A 567 18.31 -23.74 9.37
CA VAL A 567 17.52 -24.97 9.31
C VAL A 567 16.62 -24.95 8.08
N ASP A 568 16.19 -26.11 7.60
CA ASP A 568 15.27 -26.17 6.46
C ASP A 568 14.03 -25.32 6.74
N LYS A 569 13.52 -24.64 5.69
CA LYS A 569 12.34 -23.77 5.75
C LYS A 569 12.47 -22.48 6.58
N VAL A 570 13.67 -22.14 7.10
CA VAL A 570 13.93 -20.86 7.78
C VAL A 570 15.00 -20.09 7.02
N TRP A 571 14.74 -18.82 6.75
CA TRP A 571 15.74 -17.93 6.20
C TRP A 571 15.94 -16.71 7.11
N PHE A 572 17.19 -16.49 7.45
CA PHE A 572 17.66 -15.23 8.01
C PHE A 572 18.26 -14.39 6.88
N SER A 573 17.91 -13.12 6.80
CA SER A 573 18.48 -12.17 5.86
C SER A 573 18.99 -10.95 6.60
N ALA A 574 20.15 -10.46 6.19
CA ALA A 574 20.68 -9.17 6.61
C ALA A 574 21.13 -8.39 5.39
N SER A 575 20.79 -7.09 5.35
CA SER A 575 21.21 -6.20 4.28
C SER A 575 21.58 -4.82 4.81
N TRP A 576 22.53 -4.19 4.16
CA TRP A 576 22.85 -2.78 4.28
C TRP A 576 22.43 -2.06 3.01
N PHE A 577 21.87 -0.86 3.15
CA PHE A 577 21.44 -0.03 2.05
C PHE A 577 21.90 1.41 2.20
N ASP A 578 22.13 2.06 1.06
CA ASP A 578 22.36 3.51 0.93
C ASP A 578 21.54 4.04 -0.24
N ILE A 579 20.65 4.96 0.04
CA ILE A 579 19.74 5.56 -0.93
C ILE A 579 19.96 7.07 -0.94
N ILE A 580 20.19 7.63 -2.13
CA ILE A 580 20.36 9.07 -2.33
C ILE A 580 19.31 9.55 -3.34
N GLN A 581 18.51 10.50 -2.92
CA GLN A 581 17.55 11.18 -3.78
C GLN A 581 18.03 12.61 -4.02
N ASN A 582 18.05 13.04 -5.29
CA ASN A 582 18.48 14.36 -5.72
C ASN A 582 17.43 15.02 -6.63
N ASN A 583 17.58 16.32 -6.84
CA ASN A 583 16.73 17.14 -7.71
C ASN A 583 15.24 17.14 -7.30
N THR A 584 14.96 17.00 -6.01
CA THR A 584 13.59 17.15 -5.54
C THR A 584 13.18 18.63 -5.46
N PRO A 585 11.90 18.96 -5.66
CA PRO A 585 11.46 20.34 -5.58
C PRO A 585 11.67 20.95 -4.19
N VAL A 586 12.25 22.14 -4.16
CA VAL A 586 12.47 22.96 -2.96
C VAL A 586 11.76 24.30 -3.16
N ALA A 587 10.95 24.70 -2.18
CA ALA A 587 10.23 25.97 -2.26
C ALA A 587 11.19 27.16 -2.33
N ILE A 588 10.86 28.16 -3.14
CA ILE A 588 11.61 29.40 -3.27
C ILE A 588 11.11 30.39 -2.19
N ASP A 589 12.01 30.87 -1.36
CA ASP A 589 11.70 31.83 -0.32
C ASP A 589 11.09 33.13 -0.91
N GLY A 590 10.02 33.61 -0.27
CA GLY A 590 9.30 34.81 -0.71
C GLY A 590 8.25 34.58 -1.81
N TYR A 591 8.15 33.39 -2.34
CA TYR A 591 7.17 33.03 -3.36
C TYR A 591 6.15 32.02 -2.82
N THR A 592 4.91 32.12 -3.28
CA THR A 592 3.89 31.10 -3.02
C THR A 592 3.83 30.13 -4.18
N ASN A 593 3.97 28.81 -3.90
CA ASN A 593 3.91 27.74 -4.90
C ASN A 593 4.94 27.90 -6.05
N ARG A 594 6.18 28.30 -5.72
CA ARG A 594 7.31 28.32 -6.65
C ARG A 594 8.45 27.48 -6.11
N TYR A 595 9.14 26.78 -7.00
CA TYR A 595 10.11 25.73 -6.63
C TYR A 595 11.31 25.74 -7.58
N TYR A 596 12.43 25.24 -7.10
CA TYR A 596 13.59 24.84 -7.90
C TYR A 596 13.97 23.39 -7.58
N SER A 597 14.64 22.72 -8.52
CA SER A 597 15.01 21.29 -8.41
C SER A 597 16.41 21.12 -7.84
N ASP A 598 16.59 21.26 -6.52
CA ASP A 598 17.91 21.12 -5.86
C ASP A 598 17.86 20.36 -4.53
N GLY A 599 16.69 19.85 -4.14
CA GLY A 599 16.57 19.10 -2.90
C GLY A 599 17.34 17.79 -2.93
N SER A 600 18.06 17.48 -1.86
CA SER A 600 18.84 16.24 -1.73
C SER A 600 18.60 15.59 -0.37
N LYS A 601 18.28 14.28 -0.40
CA LYS A 601 18.01 13.45 0.77
C LYS A 601 18.81 12.16 0.69
N ARG A 602 19.36 11.69 1.82
CA ARG A 602 19.98 10.37 1.96
C ARG A 602 19.32 9.58 3.07
N ALA A 603 19.12 8.29 2.82
CA ALA A 603 18.80 7.31 3.84
C ALA A 603 19.79 6.15 3.74
N GLU A 604 20.38 5.79 4.87
CA GLU A 604 21.28 4.66 5.01
C GLU A 604 20.85 3.80 6.20
N GLY A 605 21.09 2.50 6.14
CA GLY A 605 20.65 1.64 7.23
C GLY A 605 20.96 0.17 7.06
N VAL A 606 20.45 -0.60 8.02
CA VAL A 606 20.56 -2.07 8.07
C VAL A 606 19.18 -2.65 8.31
N GLU A 607 18.87 -3.72 7.60
CA GLU A 607 17.65 -4.50 7.79
C GLU A 607 18.00 -5.95 8.12
N LEU A 608 17.26 -6.52 9.07
CA LEU A 608 17.33 -7.93 9.42
C LEU A 608 15.93 -8.53 9.30
N SER A 609 15.84 -9.72 8.74
CA SER A 609 14.59 -10.49 8.74
C SER A 609 14.86 -11.97 9.02
N LEU A 610 13.90 -12.63 9.67
CA LEU A 610 13.90 -14.07 9.88
C LEU A 610 12.48 -14.58 9.69
N ASN A 611 12.31 -15.51 8.76
CA ASN A 611 11.00 -16.02 8.37
C ASN A 611 11.04 -17.51 8.16
N GLY A 612 10.05 -18.23 8.72
CA GLY A 612 9.86 -19.63 8.43
C GLY A 612 9.56 -20.52 9.64
N GLU A 613 9.61 -21.81 9.41
CA GLU A 613 9.32 -22.87 10.38
C GLU A 613 10.62 -23.33 11.06
N ILE A 614 10.87 -22.86 12.30
CA ILE A 614 12.05 -23.23 13.09
C ILE A 614 12.00 -24.72 13.47
N THR A 615 10.82 -25.20 13.82
CA THR A 615 10.50 -26.62 13.98
C THR A 615 9.12 -26.89 13.35
N LYS A 616 8.70 -28.15 13.26
CA LYS A 616 7.36 -28.52 12.78
C LYS A 616 6.22 -27.81 13.52
N ASN A 617 6.49 -27.33 14.74
CA ASN A 617 5.50 -26.72 15.63
C ASN A 617 5.72 -25.23 15.85
N TRP A 618 6.91 -24.73 15.58
CA TRP A 618 7.29 -23.35 15.88
C TRP A 618 7.70 -22.61 14.62
N SER A 619 6.96 -21.56 14.29
CA SER A 619 7.24 -20.63 13.20
C SER A 619 7.53 -19.24 13.73
N SER A 620 8.43 -18.54 13.08
CA SER A 620 8.85 -17.19 13.45
C SER A 620 8.82 -16.25 12.25
N TYR A 621 8.41 -15.03 12.49
CA TYR A 621 8.57 -13.89 11.61
C TYR A 621 9.20 -12.76 12.40
N LEU A 622 10.31 -12.22 11.91
CA LEU A 622 10.99 -11.08 12.49
C LEU A 622 11.36 -10.09 11.38
N SER A 623 11.15 -8.82 11.64
CA SER A 623 11.62 -7.71 10.82
C SER A 623 12.20 -6.64 11.74
N TYR A 624 13.47 -6.28 11.53
CA TYR A 624 14.16 -5.20 12.22
C TYR A 624 14.79 -4.26 11.21
N THR A 625 14.69 -2.97 11.47
CA THR A 625 15.30 -1.94 10.63
C THR A 625 15.95 -0.87 11.50
N TYR A 626 17.20 -0.58 11.18
CA TYR A 626 17.88 0.66 11.57
C TYR A 626 17.95 1.57 10.36
N THR A 627 17.42 2.81 10.46
CA THR A 627 17.41 3.78 9.38
C THR A 627 17.84 5.15 9.86
N ARG A 628 18.84 5.73 9.22
CA ARG A 628 19.26 7.11 9.42
C ARG A 628 18.97 7.93 8.17
N THR A 629 18.21 8.99 8.34
CA THR A 629 17.85 9.91 7.23
C THR A 629 18.39 11.28 7.46
N LYS A 630 18.86 11.96 6.42
CA LYS A 630 19.34 13.34 6.49
C LYS A 630 19.12 14.10 5.18
N ASN A 631 18.88 15.40 5.32
CA ASN A 631 19.06 16.36 4.25
C ASN A 631 20.56 16.48 3.98
N ARG A 632 21.01 16.30 2.75
CA ARG A 632 22.45 16.35 2.41
C ARG A 632 23.00 17.76 2.40
N THR A 633 22.16 18.75 2.14
CA THR A 633 22.54 20.17 2.10
C THR A 633 22.67 20.75 3.50
N THR A 634 21.66 20.51 4.38
CA THR A 634 21.65 21.09 5.74
C THR A 634 22.23 20.17 6.80
N GLY A 635 22.36 18.86 6.53
CA GLY A 635 22.78 17.84 7.50
C GLY A 635 21.69 17.45 8.51
N GLU A 636 20.53 18.08 8.46
CA GLU A 636 19.42 17.84 9.39
C GLU A 636 18.77 16.46 9.18
N VAL A 637 18.35 15.84 10.29
CA VAL A 637 17.62 14.58 10.26
C VAL A 637 16.20 14.82 9.73
N TYR A 638 15.72 13.96 8.85
CA TYR A 638 14.32 14.00 8.40
C TYR A 638 13.40 13.54 9.53
N PRO A 639 12.33 14.28 9.82
CA PRO A 639 11.36 13.92 10.85
C PRO A 639 10.52 12.69 10.44
N THR A 640 9.74 12.19 11.37
CA THR A 640 8.78 11.08 11.25
C THR A 640 9.37 9.68 11.05
N ILE A 641 10.67 9.53 11.07
CA ILE A 641 11.36 8.25 10.92
C ILE A 641 12.02 7.86 12.23
N ALA A 642 11.56 6.77 12.84
CA ALA A 642 12.22 6.20 14.02
C ALA A 642 13.55 5.54 13.60
N PRO A 643 14.67 5.80 14.31
CA PRO A 643 15.94 5.17 13.98
C PRO A 643 15.88 3.65 14.03
N ASN A 644 15.30 3.08 15.06
CA ASN A 644 15.11 1.63 15.21
C ASN A 644 13.63 1.28 15.25
N ALA A 645 13.28 0.23 14.53
CA ALA A 645 11.96 -0.37 14.57
C ALA A 645 12.09 -1.90 14.49
N LEU A 646 11.22 -2.61 15.21
CA LEU A 646 11.18 -4.07 15.21
C LEU A 646 9.74 -4.56 15.25
N ALA A 647 9.46 -5.59 14.48
CA ALA A 647 8.24 -6.38 14.51
C ALA A 647 8.59 -7.86 14.61
N LEU A 648 7.98 -8.56 15.55
CA LEU A 648 8.18 -9.97 15.81
C LEU A 648 6.83 -10.65 15.92
N TRP A 649 6.67 -11.80 15.29
CA TRP A 649 5.54 -12.72 15.47
C TRP A 649 6.04 -14.15 15.65
N GLN A 650 5.60 -14.79 16.72
CA GLN A 650 5.87 -16.18 17.03
C GLN A 650 4.59 -16.98 17.00
N LYS A 651 4.61 -18.12 16.36
CA LYS A 651 3.49 -19.05 16.25
C LYS A 651 3.92 -20.43 16.70
N TYR A 652 3.23 -20.98 17.70
CA TYR A 652 3.52 -22.30 18.24
C TYR A 652 2.29 -23.17 18.25
N ARG A 653 2.36 -24.33 17.60
CA ARG A 653 1.29 -25.34 17.60
C ARG A 653 1.56 -26.39 18.65
N ILE A 654 0.58 -26.66 19.49
CA ILE A 654 0.64 -27.70 20.51
C ILE A 654 0.29 -29.05 19.87
N ASP A 655 1.16 -30.02 19.98
CA ASP A 655 0.94 -31.38 19.53
C ASP A 655 0.67 -32.30 20.74
N GLY A 656 -0.53 -32.89 20.79
CA GLY A 656 -0.92 -33.88 21.80
C GLY A 656 -1.65 -33.33 23.02
N GLY A 657 -2.25 -34.21 23.79
CA GLY A 657 -3.06 -33.89 24.96
C GLY A 657 -4.40 -33.21 24.61
N LEU A 658 -5.01 -32.60 25.61
CA LEU A 658 -6.31 -31.91 25.49
C LEU A 658 -6.27 -30.66 24.59
N LEU A 659 -5.09 -30.10 24.39
CA LEU A 659 -4.87 -28.90 23.58
C LEU A 659 -4.27 -29.22 22.21
N ASN A 660 -4.36 -30.46 21.76
CA ASN A 660 -3.81 -30.86 20.47
C ASN A 660 -4.36 -30.02 19.32
N GLY A 661 -3.46 -29.50 18.49
CA GLY A 661 -3.80 -28.62 17.36
C GLY A 661 -4.00 -27.16 17.73
N THR A 662 -4.04 -26.79 19.01
CA THR A 662 -4.12 -25.41 19.46
C THR A 662 -2.89 -24.63 19.02
N VAL A 663 -3.09 -23.43 18.47
CA VAL A 663 -2.02 -22.55 18.03
C VAL A 663 -1.96 -21.32 18.93
N LEU A 664 -0.77 -21.06 19.47
CA LEU A 664 -0.45 -19.88 20.25
C LEU A 664 0.28 -18.88 19.36
N GLY A 665 -0.10 -17.60 19.40
CA GLY A 665 0.57 -16.50 18.73
C GLY A 665 1.06 -15.48 19.73
N LEU A 666 2.30 -15.01 19.59
CA LEU A 666 2.88 -13.92 20.40
C LEU A 666 3.47 -12.86 19.49
N GLY A 667 2.97 -11.64 19.60
CA GLY A 667 3.43 -10.47 18.87
C GLY A 667 4.21 -9.51 19.75
N TYR A 668 5.26 -8.92 19.19
CA TYR A 668 5.99 -7.81 19.80
C TYR A 668 6.33 -6.78 18.75
N ARG A 669 6.07 -5.51 19.03
CA ARG A 669 6.44 -4.39 18.17
C ARG A 669 7.03 -3.27 19.02
N CYS A 670 8.14 -2.70 18.56
CA CYS A 670 8.70 -1.50 19.18
C CYS A 670 9.21 -0.53 18.12
N LYS A 671 9.22 0.74 18.50
CA LYS A 671 9.86 1.84 17.77
C LYS A 671 10.57 2.76 18.74
N ASP A 672 11.72 3.28 18.31
CA ASP A 672 12.41 4.34 19.02
C ASP A 672 11.63 5.65 18.99
N SER A 673 12.05 6.59 19.83
CA SER A 673 11.60 7.98 19.74
C SER A 673 12.10 8.62 18.45
N TYR A 674 11.31 9.55 17.92
CA TYR A 674 11.62 10.29 16.71
C TYR A 674 11.02 11.69 16.75
N TYR A 675 11.44 12.55 15.84
CA TYR A 675 10.89 13.90 15.76
C TYR A 675 9.66 13.93 14.85
N ALA A 676 8.61 14.63 15.28
CA ALA A 676 7.45 14.90 14.45
C ALA A 676 7.78 15.95 13.38
N THR A 677 7.06 15.90 12.27
CA THR A 677 7.13 16.95 11.24
C THR A 677 6.54 18.23 11.78
N PHE A 678 7.14 19.35 11.37
CA PHE A 678 6.69 20.65 11.71
C PHE A 678 6.70 21.57 10.47
N ARG A 679 5.59 22.21 10.17
CA ARG A 679 5.45 23.01 8.96
C ARG A 679 6.39 24.23 9.00
N GLY A 680 7.58 24.13 8.37
CA GLY A 680 8.52 25.24 8.20
C GLY A 680 9.35 25.62 9.42
N ALA A 681 9.37 24.82 10.48
CA ALA A 681 10.19 25.09 11.67
C ALA A 681 11.36 24.10 11.81
N LYS A 682 12.45 24.56 12.43
CA LYS A 682 13.56 23.70 12.81
C LYS A 682 13.09 22.67 13.83
N ILE A 683 13.60 21.46 13.72
CA ILE A 683 13.36 20.36 14.66
C ILE A 683 13.87 20.81 16.04
N ALA A 684 13.02 20.74 17.04
CA ALA A 684 13.34 21.02 18.42
C ALA A 684 12.90 19.84 19.31
N ASP A 685 13.52 19.69 20.47
CA ASP A 685 13.23 18.59 21.40
C ASP A 685 11.77 18.51 21.84
N ASN A 686 11.06 19.65 21.81
CA ASN A 686 9.62 19.73 22.11
C ASN A 686 8.71 18.95 21.13
N TYR A 687 9.25 18.45 20.03
CA TYR A 687 8.48 17.71 19.01
C TYR A 687 8.85 16.23 18.98
N THR A 688 9.49 15.73 20.02
CA THR A 688 9.82 14.31 20.17
C THR A 688 8.56 13.48 20.37
N ILE A 689 8.36 12.47 19.54
CA ILE A 689 7.39 11.41 19.73
C ILE A 689 8.05 10.30 20.55
N PRO A 690 7.46 9.90 21.67
CA PRO A 690 8.07 8.90 22.55
C PRO A 690 8.13 7.52 21.93
N SER A 691 9.14 6.75 22.31
CA SER A 691 9.27 5.33 21.97
C SER A 691 8.17 4.49 22.57
N TYR A 692 7.91 3.33 21.94
CA TYR A 692 6.94 2.38 22.48
C TYR A 692 7.36 0.93 22.29
N SER A 693 6.78 0.06 23.14
CA SER A 693 6.78 -1.39 23.02
C SER A 693 5.38 -1.91 23.28
N VAL A 694 4.87 -2.77 22.40
CA VAL A 694 3.52 -3.34 22.45
C VAL A 694 3.59 -4.84 22.27
N PHE A 695 2.81 -5.58 23.05
CA PHE A 695 2.70 -7.04 23.01
C PHE A 695 1.27 -7.44 22.68
N ASP A 696 1.15 -8.44 21.81
CA ASP A 696 -0.11 -9.05 21.39
C ASP A 696 -0.06 -10.55 21.68
N PHE A 697 -1.19 -11.18 22.02
CA PHE A 697 -1.28 -12.61 22.25
C PHE A 697 -2.55 -13.18 21.61
N THR A 698 -2.42 -14.31 20.94
CA THR A 698 -3.55 -15.01 20.30
C THR A 698 -3.55 -16.49 20.63
N VAL A 699 -4.74 -17.08 20.67
CA VAL A 699 -4.96 -18.51 20.83
C VAL A 699 -5.99 -18.95 19.79
N GLU A 700 -5.67 -19.96 19.01
CA GLU A 700 -6.59 -20.58 18.06
C GLU A 700 -6.81 -22.04 18.49
N ILE A 701 -8.05 -22.37 18.83
CA ILE A 701 -8.45 -23.66 19.35
C ILE A 701 -9.27 -24.38 18.30
N PRO A 702 -8.82 -25.53 17.76
CA PRO A 702 -9.66 -26.31 16.86
C PRO A 702 -10.86 -26.86 17.63
N LEU A 703 -12.04 -26.69 17.06
CA LEU A 703 -13.27 -27.20 17.64
C LEU A 703 -13.58 -28.60 17.11
N PRO A 704 -14.27 -29.44 17.88
CA PRO A 704 -14.71 -30.75 17.40
C PRO A 704 -15.61 -30.59 16.17
N GLU A 705 -15.42 -31.47 15.19
CA GLU A 705 -16.28 -31.51 14.01
C GLU A 705 -17.73 -31.80 14.38
N SER A 706 -18.64 -31.11 13.72
CA SER A 706 -20.06 -31.31 13.85
C SER A 706 -20.73 -31.25 12.47
N LYS A 707 -22.03 -31.59 12.40
CA LYS A 707 -22.79 -31.48 11.16
C LYS A 707 -22.75 -30.08 10.53
N TRP A 708 -22.57 -29.04 11.37
CA TRP A 708 -22.65 -27.62 10.96
C TRP A 708 -21.28 -26.92 10.99
N LEU A 709 -20.27 -27.52 11.60
CA LEU A 709 -18.95 -26.93 11.78
C LEU A 709 -17.90 -27.96 11.36
N LYS A 710 -17.31 -27.78 10.18
CA LYS A 710 -16.17 -28.54 9.71
C LYS A 710 -14.93 -27.66 9.81
N ASP A 711 -13.79 -28.23 10.19
CA ASP A 711 -12.52 -27.49 10.37
C ASP A 711 -12.70 -26.18 11.13
N ALA A 712 -13.58 -26.18 12.16
CA ALA A 712 -13.89 -24.98 12.89
C ALA A 712 -12.81 -24.64 13.91
N THR A 713 -12.46 -23.36 14.01
CA THR A 713 -11.45 -22.82 14.94
C THR A 713 -12.04 -21.65 15.71
N LEU A 714 -11.97 -21.74 17.04
CA LEU A 714 -12.24 -20.62 17.94
C LEU A 714 -10.96 -19.83 18.11
N ARG A 715 -11.02 -18.53 17.83
CA ARG A 715 -9.92 -17.61 18.05
C ARG A 715 -10.21 -16.70 19.24
N LEU A 716 -9.23 -16.58 20.12
CA LEU A 716 -9.20 -15.62 21.22
C LEU A 716 -7.93 -14.77 21.08
N ALA A 717 -8.05 -13.46 21.25
CA ALA A 717 -6.88 -12.61 21.21
C ALA A 717 -6.95 -11.45 22.21
N VAL A 718 -5.77 -11.01 22.64
CA VAL A 718 -5.59 -9.79 23.41
C VAL A 718 -4.48 -8.98 22.74
N TYR A 719 -4.85 -7.84 22.19
CA TYR A 719 -3.92 -6.90 21.60
C TYR A 719 -3.55 -5.83 22.62
N ASN A 720 -2.29 -5.34 22.56
CA ASN A 720 -1.74 -4.39 23.52
C ASN A 720 -1.98 -4.84 24.99
N ILE A 721 -1.47 -6.02 25.32
CA ILE A 721 -1.72 -6.71 26.62
C ILE A 721 -1.53 -5.78 27.84
N PHE A 722 -0.48 -4.93 27.78
CA PHE A 722 -0.11 -4.05 28.89
C PHE A 722 -0.82 -2.68 28.84
N ASP A 723 -1.80 -2.49 27.95
CA ASP A 723 -2.54 -1.24 27.77
C ASP A 723 -1.64 -0.01 27.60
N LYS A 724 -0.55 -0.18 26.83
CA LYS A 724 0.42 0.88 26.57
C LYS A 724 -0.23 2.00 25.77
N LYS A 725 -0.18 3.21 26.27
CA LYS A 725 -0.51 4.41 25.51
C LYS A 725 0.68 4.78 24.62
N TYR A 726 0.47 4.88 23.31
CA TYR A 726 1.55 5.14 22.36
C TYR A 726 1.04 5.87 21.11
N VAL A 727 1.96 6.54 20.43
CA VAL A 727 1.70 7.13 19.11
C VAL A 727 1.99 6.09 18.05
N GLN A 728 0.98 5.81 17.25
CA GLN A 728 1.07 4.86 16.16
C GLN A 728 1.71 5.48 14.92
N SER A 729 1.26 6.67 14.56
CA SER A 729 1.78 7.47 13.46
C SER A 729 1.59 8.96 13.73
N THR A 730 2.33 9.80 13.02
CA THR A 730 2.21 11.24 13.15
C THR A 730 2.37 11.95 11.81
N ARG A 731 1.55 12.97 11.61
CA ARG A 731 1.72 13.94 10.54
C ARG A 731 2.42 15.19 11.07
N HIS A 732 1.95 15.70 12.19
CA HIS A 732 2.49 16.84 12.93
C HIS A 732 2.42 16.55 14.42
N ALA A 733 3.21 17.22 15.24
CA ALA A 733 3.22 17.03 16.70
C ALA A 733 1.82 17.23 17.35
N VAL A 734 0.92 17.96 16.71
CA VAL A 734 -0.45 18.19 17.18
C VAL A 734 -1.49 17.30 16.50
N GLN A 735 -1.06 16.46 15.55
CA GLN A 735 -1.90 15.57 14.78
C GLN A 735 -1.29 14.16 14.79
N CYS A 736 -1.32 13.55 15.97
CA CYS A 736 -0.78 12.22 16.21
C CYS A 736 -1.93 11.20 16.30
N THR A 737 -1.87 10.16 15.48
CA THR A 737 -2.75 9.01 15.63
C THR A 737 -2.25 8.15 16.77
N VAL A 738 -3.10 7.89 17.72
CA VAL A 738 -2.78 7.05 18.88
C VAL A 738 -3.04 5.58 18.58
N GLY A 739 -2.27 4.72 19.21
CA GLY A 739 -2.45 3.28 19.11
C GLY A 739 -3.70 2.81 19.87
N GLU A 740 -4.22 1.66 19.49
CA GLU A 740 -5.36 1.08 20.18
C GLU A 740 -5.01 0.71 21.64
N PRO A 741 -5.93 0.94 22.58
CA PRO A 741 -5.81 0.44 23.95
C PRO A 741 -5.86 -1.09 23.95
N ARG A 742 -5.74 -1.70 25.12
CA ARG A 742 -5.93 -3.15 25.24
C ARG A 742 -7.27 -3.56 24.67
N THR A 743 -7.23 -4.47 23.69
CA THR A 743 -8.40 -4.92 22.93
C THR A 743 -8.52 -6.43 23.01
N PHE A 744 -9.71 -6.93 23.30
CA PHE A 744 -10.02 -8.34 23.35
C PHE A 744 -10.77 -8.75 22.08
N GLU A 745 -10.45 -9.93 21.54
CA GLU A 745 -11.13 -10.49 20.37
C GLU A 745 -11.65 -11.89 20.69
N VAL A 746 -12.85 -12.18 20.21
CA VAL A 746 -13.39 -13.52 20.06
C VAL A 746 -13.84 -13.70 18.61
N GLY A 747 -13.41 -14.78 17.97
CA GLY A 747 -13.70 -15.06 16.57
C GLY A 747 -13.94 -16.55 16.32
N LEU A 748 -14.70 -16.83 15.28
CA LEU A 748 -14.95 -18.17 14.75
C LEU A 748 -14.57 -18.20 13.27
N LYS A 749 -13.83 -19.23 12.89
CA LYS A 749 -13.52 -19.57 11.50
C LYS A 749 -13.97 -20.98 11.24
N THR A 750 -14.65 -21.23 10.13
CA THR A 750 -15.08 -22.58 9.73
C THR A 750 -15.06 -22.73 8.22
N THR A 751 -14.87 -23.95 7.74
CA THR A 751 -14.88 -24.31 6.32
C THR A 751 -16.00 -25.33 6.07
N PHE A 752 -16.66 -25.24 4.92
CA PHE A 752 -17.76 -26.12 4.50
C PHE A 752 -17.40 -26.86 3.20
#